data_dad6bb80e6961fcd681116c88ec5aaf8
#
_entry.id   dad6bb80e6961fcd681116c88ec5aaf8
#
_cell.length_a   1.000
_cell.length_b   1.000
_cell.length_c   1.000
_cell.angle_alpha   90.00
_cell.angle_beta   90.00
_cell.angle_gamma   90.00
#
_symmetry.space_group_name_H-M   'P 1'
#
loop_
_entity.id
_entity.type
_entity.pdbx_description
1 polymer ?
#
loop_
_entity_poly.entity_id
_entity_poly.type
_entity_poly.pdbx_seq_one_letter_code
_entity_poly.pdbx_strand_id
1 'polypeptide(L)'
;MNFYSGDYDIIVAGAGHAGVEAALASARMGKKTLCLCLNLDSVALCACNPAIGGTSKGHLVREIDALGGEMGLAADETFIQMRMLNLGKGAAVHSLRAQIDKNRYHMRMKQVLESEPNLTLRQDECAEIIEKNGKIAGVVCSGGTEYSCRAVIICTGVYLRSLIHIGEQSVEQGPSGLARSNSLSSSLKELGFNLRRFKTGTPPRVSRNSLDFTKMEEQFGDVPIPHFSFLTEEQKKEQQCCYLTYTNAETHRIILDNLERSPMFSGKIHASPTRYCPSIEDKLVRFPNKDRHQLFIEPEGNRTNEMYVQGFSTSLPRDVQQLSLRTLPGFENCEIMRYGYAIEYDCIDPTALALTLGAKDIPGLFFAGQLNGSSGYEEAAAQGLLAGINAALYVSEEPPLILRRSDAYIGVLADDLSTKGTNEPYRMMTSRAEYRLLLRQDNADLRLTELGRRTGLISDERYARLMRKKEEIAAAKRALEATVPPTETLNLLLASRNESPVITGVRLGTLLKRKNICYTDLLELCPDLPPLSDEAREQIEIDAHYGGYIEKQNEHIRRFENQENILLPPDFDYESINGLRLEARQKLTAMRPANLGQASRISGVSPADIAVLMIKLKQNGQNTAYSENETVAEDKKI
;
A
#
# COMPACT_ATOMS: atom_id res chain seq x y z
N MET A 1 -13.31 -26.53 27.10
CA MET A 1 -13.96 -27.52 26.19
C MET A 1 -14.29 -26.75 24.93
N ASN A 2 -13.71 -27.14 23.80
CA ASN A 2 -14.00 -26.50 22.53
C ASN A 2 -15.37 -26.95 22.03
N PHE A 3 -16.12 -26.06 21.38
CA PHE A 3 -17.37 -26.38 20.72
C PHE A 3 -17.30 -25.95 19.23
N TYR A 4 -17.71 -26.85 18.37
CA TYR A 4 -17.76 -26.62 16.93
C TYR A 4 -18.90 -25.67 16.54
N SER A 5 -18.60 -24.66 15.71
CA SER A 5 -19.57 -23.61 15.34
C SER A 5 -19.84 -23.49 13.84
N GLY A 6 -19.11 -24.16 12.97
CA GLY A 6 -19.42 -24.19 11.55
C GLY A 6 -18.24 -24.29 10.60
N ASP A 7 -18.58 -24.55 9.33
CA ASP A 7 -17.65 -24.67 8.21
C ASP A 7 -17.64 -23.42 7.35
N TYR A 8 -16.44 -23.00 6.96
CA TYR A 8 -16.19 -21.92 6.02
C TYR A 8 -15.16 -22.37 4.98
N ASP A 9 -15.10 -21.70 3.85
CA ASP A 9 -14.02 -21.90 2.90
C ASP A 9 -12.76 -21.19 3.37
N ILE A 10 -12.91 -19.94 3.83
CA ILE A 10 -11.82 -19.06 4.24
C ILE A 10 -12.17 -18.39 5.57
N ILE A 11 -11.18 -18.32 6.48
CA ILE A 11 -11.29 -17.54 7.71
C ILE A 11 -10.23 -16.43 7.69
N VAL A 12 -10.66 -15.20 7.95
CA VAL A 12 -9.80 -14.03 8.07
C VAL A 12 -9.73 -13.62 9.54
N ALA A 13 -8.54 -13.67 10.13
CA ALA A 13 -8.31 -13.30 11.52
C ALA A 13 -7.81 -11.85 11.63
N GLY A 14 -8.72 -10.94 11.94
CA GLY A 14 -8.51 -9.49 12.05
C GLY A 14 -9.26 -8.72 10.96
N ALA A 15 -9.99 -7.67 11.35
CA ALA A 15 -10.75 -6.78 10.47
C ALA A 15 -10.14 -5.36 10.38
N GLY A 16 -8.81 -5.24 10.40
CA GLY A 16 -8.09 -4.04 10.01
C GLY A 16 -8.11 -3.84 8.48
N HIS A 17 -7.36 -2.87 7.95
CA HIS A 17 -7.35 -2.60 6.50
C HIS A 17 -6.99 -3.84 5.66
N ALA A 18 -6.05 -4.67 6.13
CA ALA A 18 -5.74 -5.93 5.46
C ALA A 18 -6.89 -6.93 5.52
N GLY A 19 -7.50 -7.10 6.69
CA GLY A 19 -8.57 -8.08 6.88
C GLY A 19 -9.84 -7.71 6.12
N VAL A 20 -10.19 -6.43 6.05
CA VAL A 20 -11.34 -5.96 5.26
C VAL A 20 -11.15 -6.30 3.78
N GLU A 21 -10.01 -5.94 3.19
CA GLU A 21 -9.74 -6.23 1.77
C GLU A 21 -9.65 -7.75 1.50
N ALA A 22 -9.03 -8.51 2.42
CA ALA A 22 -8.95 -9.97 2.28
C ALA A 22 -10.32 -10.65 2.36
N ALA A 23 -11.15 -10.24 3.30
CA ALA A 23 -12.48 -10.80 3.50
C ALA A 23 -13.42 -10.48 2.32
N LEU A 24 -13.41 -9.22 1.86
CA LEU A 24 -14.20 -8.80 0.70
C LEU A 24 -13.76 -9.50 -0.58
N ALA A 25 -12.45 -9.59 -0.84
CA ALA A 25 -11.93 -10.28 -2.01
C ALA A 25 -12.36 -11.75 -2.01
N SER A 26 -12.18 -12.45 -0.89
CA SER A 26 -12.57 -13.86 -0.75
C SER A 26 -14.07 -14.07 -0.95
N ALA A 27 -14.91 -13.25 -0.31
CA ALA A 27 -16.36 -13.36 -0.39
C ALA A 27 -16.91 -13.01 -1.78
N ARG A 28 -16.39 -11.94 -2.42
CA ARG A 28 -16.77 -11.52 -3.78
C ARG A 28 -16.35 -12.53 -4.85
N MET A 29 -15.30 -13.31 -4.59
CA MET A 29 -14.93 -14.48 -5.42
C MET A 29 -15.76 -15.73 -5.09
N GLY A 30 -16.89 -15.58 -4.39
CA GLY A 30 -17.87 -16.64 -4.11
C GLY A 30 -17.47 -17.61 -3.01
N LYS A 31 -16.50 -17.29 -2.15
CA LYS A 31 -16.09 -18.16 -1.05
C LYS A 31 -16.86 -17.81 0.22
N LYS A 32 -17.38 -18.83 0.91
CA LYS A 32 -18.01 -18.67 2.22
C LYS A 32 -16.94 -18.24 3.24
N THR A 33 -16.94 -16.97 3.61
CA THR A 33 -15.87 -16.32 4.35
C THR A 33 -16.32 -15.94 5.76
N LEU A 34 -15.52 -16.25 6.78
CA LEU A 34 -15.67 -15.75 8.15
C LEU A 34 -14.58 -14.71 8.42
N CYS A 35 -14.97 -13.50 8.80
CA CYS A 35 -14.05 -12.47 9.29
C CYS A 35 -14.20 -12.32 10.80
N LEU A 36 -13.12 -12.63 11.54
CA LEU A 36 -13.04 -12.50 13.00
C LEU A 36 -12.37 -11.18 13.36
N CYS A 37 -12.92 -10.46 14.33
CA CYS A 37 -12.30 -9.24 14.86
C CYS A 37 -12.44 -9.15 16.38
N LEU A 38 -11.44 -8.53 17.02
CA LEU A 38 -11.45 -8.33 18.49
C LEU A 38 -12.60 -7.43 18.96
N ASN A 39 -13.03 -6.51 18.11
CA ASN A 39 -14.10 -5.56 18.43
C ASN A 39 -14.74 -5.05 17.13
N LEU A 40 -16.06 -5.19 17.00
CA LEU A 40 -16.84 -4.73 15.84
C LEU A 40 -16.79 -3.21 15.63
N ASP A 41 -16.51 -2.44 16.68
CA ASP A 41 -16.37 -0.99 16.61
C ASP A 41 -14.92 -0.55 16.24
N SER A 42 -14.07 -1.50 15.83
CA SER A 42 -12.70 -1.25 15.41
C SER A 42 -12.39 -1.74 13.99
N VAL A 43 -13.41 -2.10 13.21
CA VAL A 43 -13.24 -2.48 11.79
C VAL A 43 -12.58 -1.34 11.01
N ALA A 44 -11.51 -1.63 10.28
CA ALA A 44 -10.70 -0.64 9.54
C ALA A 44 -10.34 0.62 10.36
N LEU A 45 -10.09 0.46 11.66
CA LEU A 45 -9.78 1.59 12.54
C LEU A 45 -8.48 2.27 12.11
N CYS A 46 -8.57 3.56 11.79
CA CYS A 46 -7.40 4.41 11.53
C CYS A 46 -6.76 4.83 12.87
N ALA A 47 -6.12 3.91 13.56
CA ALA A 47 -5.59 4.12 14.91
C ALA A 47 -4.45 5.16 14.98
N CYS A 48 -3.69 5.34 13.90
CA CYS A 48 -2.60 6.32 13.83
C CYS A 48 -3.10 7.64 13.26
N ASN A 49 -3.07 7.81 11.94
CA ASN A 49 -3.40 9.08 11.26
C ASN A 49 -4.76 9.03 10.55
N PRO A 50 -5.43 10.17 10.37
CA PRO A 50 -6.71 10.26 9.67
C PRO A 50 -6.52 10.46 8.15
N ALA A 51 -5.57 9.79 7.53
CA ALA A 51 -5.26 9.98 6.12
C ALA A 51 -5.07 8.66 5.37
N ILE A 52 -5.54 8.62 4.12
CA ILE A 52 -5.33 7.55 3.14
C ILE A 52 -4.55 8.13 1.96
N GLY A 53 -3.55 7.39 1.47
CA GLY A 53 -2.72 7.81 0.36
C GLY A 53 -1.51 8.67 0.77
N GLY A 54 -1.01 9.47 -0.18
CA GLY A 54 0.26 10.17 -0.08
C GLY A 54 1.33 9.53 -0.94
N THR A 55 2.57 10.04 -0.90
CA THR A 55 3.67 9.61 -1.78
C THR A 55 3.86 8.09 -1.75
N SER A 56 3.80 7.43 -2.90
CA SER A 56 3.77 5.98 -3.15
C SER A 56 2.54 5.24 -2.61
N LYS A 57 1.87 5.76 -1.59
CA LYS A 57 0.69 5.14 -0.98
C LYS A 57 -0.57 5.38 -1.83
N GLY A 58 -0.71 6.57 -2.44
CA GLY A 58 -1.76 6.84 -3.42
C GLY A 58 -1.70 5.86 -4.60
N HIS A 59 -0.51 5.43 -5.00
CA HIS A 59 -0.32 4.39 -6.02
C HIS A 59 -0.94 3.06 -5.56
N LEU A 60 -0.66 2.62 -4.32
CA LEU A 60 -1.24 1.40 -3.76
C LEU A 60 -2.77 1.46 -3.71
N VAL A 61 -3.35 2.60 -3.28
CA VAL A 61 -4.81 2.76 -3.21
C VAL A 61 -5.45 2.64 -4.61
N ARG A 62 -4.86 3.29 -5.62
CA ARG A 62 -5.31 3.17 -7.01
C ARG A 62 -5.16 1.75 -7.56
N GLU A 63 -4.10 1.02 -7.19
CA GLU A 63 -3.92 -0.37 -7.60
C GLU A 63 -4.90 -1.32 -6.87
N ILE A 64 -5.17 -1.07 -5.58
CA ILE A 64 -6.23 -1.76 -4.83
C ILE A 64 -7.58 -1.57 -5.52
N ASP A 65 -7.93 -0.33 -5.86
CA ASP A 65 -9.17 -0.01 -6.57
C ASP A 65 -9.22 -0.69 -7.95
N ALA A 66 -8.16 -0.62 -8.73
CA ALA A 66 -8.06 -1.22 -10.06
C ALA A 66 -8.25 -2.75 -10.05
N LEU A 67 -7.89 -3.42 -8.95
CA LEU A 67 -8.10 -4.86 -8.73
C LEU A 67 -9.47 -5.20 -8.11
N GLY A 68 -10.30 -4.21 -7.79
CA GLY A 68 -11.64 -4.40 -7.23
C GLY A 68 -11.73 -4.29 -5.70
N GLY A 69 -10.69 -3.74 -5.04
CA GLY A 69 -10.71 -3.46 -3.61
C GLY A 69 -11.59 -2.26 -3.22
N GLU A 70 -11.73 -2.03 -1.93
CA GLU A 70 -12.73 -1.13 -1.35
C GLU A 70 -12.14 0.18 -0.81
N MET A 71 -10.85 0.21 -0.47
CA MET A 71 -10.21 1.36 0.22
C MET A 71 -10.37 2.68 -0.55
N GLY A 72 -10.24 2.66 -1.87
CA GLY A 72 -10.37 3.85 -2.72
C GLY A 72 -11.77 4.44 -2.66
N LEU A 73 -12.80 3.61 -2.84
CA LEU A 73 -14.22 4.00 -2.74
C LEU A 73 -14.54 4.56 -1.35
N ALA A 74 -14.14 3.86 -0.29
CA ALA A 74 -14.39 4.30 1.08
C ALA A 74 -13.70 5.64 1.40
N ALA A 75 -12.49 5.86 0.89
CA ALA A 75 -11.79 7.13 1.04
C ALA A 75 -12.51 8.27 0.31
N ASP A 76 -12.97 8.03 -0.93
CA ASP A 76 -13.72 9.03 -1.72
C ASP A 76 -15.07 9.39 -1.09
N GLU A 77 -15.76 8.47 -0.45
CA GLU A 77 -17.01 8.74 0.25
C GLU A 77 -16.83 9.52 1.56
N THR A 78 -15.70 9.31 2.24
CA THR A 78 -15.51 9.77 3.62
C THR A 78 -14.43 10.82 3.80
N PHE A 79 -13.84 11.33 2.72
CA PHE A 79 -12.82 12.37 2.83
C PHE A 79 -13.37 13.67 3.44
N ILE A 80 -12.48 14.39 4.09
CA ILE A 80 -12.63 15.75 4.58
C ILE A 80 -11.92 16.73 3.64
N GLN A 81 -10.76 16.30 3.13
CA GLN A 81 -9.92 17.07 2.21
C GLN A 81 -9.16 16.12 1.28
N MET A 82 -9.03 16.51 0.01
CA MET A 82 -8.25 15.83 -1.02
C MET A 82 -7.14 16.73 -1.54
N ARG A 83 -5.94 16.16 -1.72
CA ARG A 83 -4.79 16.87 -2.33
C ARG A 83 -3.97 15.95 -3.22
N MET A 84 -3.58 16.44 -4.39
CA MET A 84 -2.57 15.82 -5.21
C MET A 84 -1.18 16.32 -4.80
N LEU A 85 -0.34 15.41 -4.35
CA LEU A 85 1.02 15.70 -3.90
C LEU A 85 2.03 15.57 -5.05
N ASN A 86 3.14 16.30 -4.94
CA ASN A 86 4.29 16.23 -5.87
C ASN A 86 4.00 16.71 -7.29
N LEU A 87 3.01 17.55 -7.55
CA LEU A 87 2.68 18.09 -8.88
C LEU A 87 3.89 18.71 -9.59
N GLY A 88 4.81 19.33 -8.87
CA GLY A 88 6.05 19.89 -9.43
C GLY A 88 7.15 18.89 -9.77
N LYS A 89 6.95 17.56 -9.54
CA LYS A 89 7.99 16.53 -9.71
C LYS A 89 7.77 15.57 -10.88
N GLY A 90 6.71 15.74 -11.63
CA GLY A 90 6.35 14.88 -12.77
C GLY A 90 5.49 13.66 -12.39
N ALA A 91 4.80 13.11 -13.39
CA ALA A 91 3.72 12.13 -13.26
C ALA A 91 4.09 10.85 -12.49
N ALA A 92 5.34 10.39 -12.58
CA ALA A 92 5.81 9.17 -11.90
C ALA A 92 5.69 9.19 -10.36
N VAL A 93 5.52 10.37 -9.77
CA VAL A 93 5.46 10.55 -8.31
C VAL A 93 4.25 11.39 -7.85
N HIS A 94 3.37 11.79 -8.78
CA HIS A 94 2.07 12.36 -8.41
C HIS A 94 1.36 11.37 -7.51
N SER A 95 0.84 11.84 -6.39
CA SER A 95 0.27 10.95 -5.39
C SER A 95 -0.89 11.61 -4.68
N LEU A 96 -2.07 11.03 -4.83
CA LEU A 96 -3.27 11.50 -4.16
C LEU A 96 -3.22 11.19 -2.66
N ARG A 97 -3.71 12.12 -1.85
CA ARG A 97 -3.90 11.98 -0.42
C ARG A 97 -5.28 12.51 -0.02
N ALA A 98 -6.03 11.67 0.69
CA ALA A 98 -7.26 12.04 1.37
C ALA A 98 -7.01 12.22 2.86
N GLN A 99 -7.46 13.33 3.42
CA GLN A 99 -7.78 13.44 4.83
C GLN A 99 -9.18 12.89 5.01
N ILE A 100 -9.38 11.90 5.90
CA ILE A 100 -10.65 11.20 6.05
C ILE A 100 -11.32 11.46 7.40
N ASP A 101 -12.64 11.40 7.43
CA ASP A 101 -13.42 11.27 8.66
C ASP A 101 -13.31 9.81 9.14
N LYS A 102 -12.51 9.57 10.17
CA LYS A 102 -12.19 8.22 10.67
C LYS A 102 -13.43 7.44 11.09
N ASN A 103 -14.39 8.11 11.71
CA ASN A 103 -15.61 7.47 12.19
C ASN A 103 -16.51 7.07 11.02
N ARG A 104 -16.67 7.95 10.01
CA ARG A 104 -17.43 7.63 8.81
C ARG A 104 -16.75 6.52 8.00
N TYR A 105 -15.42 6.56 7.88
CA TYR A 105 -14.65 5.52 7.18
C TYR A 105 -14.82 4.15 7.85
N HIS A 106 -14.67 4.08 9.18
CA HIS A 106 -14.92 2.86 9.95
C HIS A 106 -16.35 2.33 9.73
N MET A 107 -17.36 3.18 9.90
CA MET A 107 -18.76 2.79 9.72
C MET A 107 -19.05 2.30 8.29
N ARG A 108 -18.49 2.98 7.29
CA ARG A 108 -18.62 2.61 5.88
C ARG A 108 -18.01 1.22 5.62
N MET A 109 -16.80 0.97 6.12
CA MET A 109 -16.12 -0.31 5.93
C MET A 109 -16.84 -1.45 6.66
N LYS A 110 -17.34 -1.21 7.88
CA LYS A 110 -18.14 -2.18 8.61
C LYS A 110 -19.42 -2.54 7.86
N GLN A 111 -20.14 -1.53 7.36
CA GLN A 111 -21.37 -1.73 6.60
C GLN A 111 -21.15 -2.57 5.34
N VAL A 112 -20.04 -2.37 4.63
CA VAL A 112 -19.72 -3.17 3.44
C VAL A 112 -19.48 -4.63 3.79
N LEU A 113 -18.74 -4.91 4.88
CA LEU A 113 -18.53 -6.28 5.33
C LEU A 113 -19.86 -6.95 5.74
N GLU A 114 -20.74 -6.23 6.44
CA GLU A 114 -22.04 -6.74 6.89
C GLU A 114 -23.03 -6.96 5.73
N SER A 115 -22.86 -6.22 4.62
CA SER A 115 -23.73 -6.30 3.45
C SER A 115 -23.28 -7.34 2.42
N GLU A 116 -22.07 -7.90 2.56
CA GLU A 116 -21.53 -8.87 1.60
C GLU A 116 -22.16 -10.26 1.79
N PRO A 117 -22.88 -10.81 0.79
CA PRO A 117 -23.68 -12.03 0.97
C PRO A 117 -22.92 -13.27 1.44
N ASN A 118 -21.66 -13.43 0.98
CA ASN A 118 -20.85 -14.61 1.31
C ASN A 118 -19.93 -14.39 2.53
N LEU A 119 -20.15 -13.31 3.31
CA LEU A 119 -19.31 -12.93 4.40
C LEU A 119 -20.07 -12.93 5.73
N THR A 120 -19.49 -13.56 6.74
CA THR A 120 -19.93 -13.48 8.13
C THR A 120 -18.89 -12.67 8.92
N LEU A 121 -19.28 -11.53 9.44
CA LEU A 121 -18.47 -10.74 10.36
C LEU A 121 -18.80 -11.12 11.80
N ARG A 122 -17.79 -11.45 12.61
CA ARG A 122 -17.99 -11.88 14.02
C ARG A 122 -16.94 -11.29 14.94
N GLN A 123 -17.39 -10.85 16.12
CA GLN A 123 -16.48 -10.48 17.19
C GLN A 123 -16.01 -11.72 17.92
N ASP A 124 -14.75 -12.08 17.72
CA ASP A 124 -14.04 -13.14 18.44
C ASP A 124 -12.53 -12.99 18.25
N GLU A 125 -11.73 -13.62 19.10
CA GLU A 125 -10.27 -13.64 19.02
C GLU A 125 -9.79 -15.00 18.49
N CYS A 126 -9.15 -15.02 17.33
CA CYS A 126 -8.43 -16.20 16.86
C CYS A 126 -7.22 -16.46 17.77
N ALA A 127 -7.24 -17.58 18.49
CA ALA A 127 -6.22 -17.94 19.46
C ALA A 127 -5.25 -19.01 18.96
N GLU A 128 -5.75 -19.95 18.13
CA GLU A 128 -4.98 -21.09 17.66
C GLU A 128 -5.35 -21.42 16.22
N ILE A 129 -4.37 -21.86 15.43
CA ILE A 129 -4.54 -22.35 14.06
C ILE A 129 -4.49 -23.87 14.09
N ILE A 130 -5.52 -24.51 13.55
CA ILE A 130 -5.58 -25.97 13.43
C ILE A 130 -4.92 -26.41 12.14
N GLU A 131 -3.83 -27.14 12.25
CA GLU A 131 -3.16 -27.82 11.14
C GLU A 131 -3.42 -29.33 11.25
N LYS A 132 -3.75 -29.98 10.13
CA LYS A 132 -3.88 -31.45 10.03
C LYS A 132 -3.19 -31.94 8.76
N ASN A 133 -2.26 -32.89 8.93
CA ASN A 133 -1.52 -33.50 7.81
C ASN A 133 -0.79 -32.49 6.91
N GLY A 134 -0.17 -31.46 7.49
CA GLY A 134 0.58 -30.44 6.78
C GLY A 134 -0.29 -29.36 6.10
N LYS A 135 -1.61 -29.32 6.35
CA LYS A 135 -2.52 -28.36 5.74
C LYS A 135 -3.41 -27.69 6.80
N ILE A 136 -3.90 -26.51 6.49
CA ILE A 136 -4.87 -25.81 7.33
C ILE A 136 -6.19 -26.60 7.39
N ALA A 137 -6.74 -26.69 8.61
CA ALA A 137 -8.01 -27.33 8.87
C ALA A 137 -9.02 -26.43 9.60
N GLY A 138 -8.58 -25.32 10.23
CA GLY A 138 -9.46 -24.41 10.92
C GLY A 138 -8.76 -23.52 11.92
N VAL A 139 -9.54 -22.91 12.80
CA VAL A 139 -9.06 -22.08 13.93
C VAL A 139 -9.85 -22.37 15.20
N VAL A 140 -9.21 -22.12 16.35
CA VAL A 140 -9.86 -22.06 17.66
C VAL A 140 -9.81 -20.63 18.16
N CYS A 141 -10.93 -20.11 18.60
CA CYS A 141 -11.03 -18.79 19.22
C CYS A 141 -10.76 -18.87 20.74
N SER A 142 -10.41 -17.74 21.36
CA SER A 142 -10.08 -17.65 22.78
C SER A 142 -11.21 -18.12 23.71
N GLY A 143 -12.47 -17.99 23.26
CA GLY A 143 -13.65 -18.52 23.95
C GLY A 143 -13.88 -20.02 23.81
N GLY A 144 -13.02 -20.76 23.09
CA GLY A 144 -13.16 -22.18 22.80
C GLY A 144 -14.06 -22.52 21.61
N THR A 145 -14.47 -21.51 20.83
CA THR A 145 -15.22 -21.74 19.58
C THR A 145 -14.27 -22.26 18.50
N GLU A 146 -14.63 -23.38 17.86
CA GLU A 146 -13.88 -23.98 16.76
C GLU A 146 -14.61 -23.80 15.43
N TYR A 147 -13.88 -23.38 14.40
CA TYR A 147 -14.35 -23.25 13.02
C TYR A 147 -13.44 -24.04 12.09
N SER A 148 -14.01 -24.81 11.17
CA SER A 148 -13.25 -25.47 10.12
C SER A 148 -13.16 -24.60 8.87
N CYS A 149 -12.03 -24.72 8.14
CA CYS A 149 -11.85 -24.06 6.86
C CYS A 149 -10.73 -24.72 6.03
N ARG A 150 -10.64 -24.32 4.75
CA ARG A 150 -9.57 -24.74 3.83
C ARG A 150 -8.42 -23.75 3.78
N ALA A 151 -8.67 -22.48 4.11
CA ALA A 151 -7.63 -21.46 4.20
C ALA A 151 -7.87 -20.47 5.35
N VAL A 152 -6.76 -19.98 5.93
CA VAL A 152 -6.75 -18.95 6.97
C VAL A 152 -5.87 -17.79 6.50
N ILE A 153 -6.35 -16.55 6.68
CA ILE A 153 -5.60 -15.33 6.41
C ILE A 153 -5.41 -14.58 7.73
N ILE A 154 -4.17 -14.41 8.17
CA ILE A 154 -3.86 -13.72 9.43
C ILE A 154 -3.57 -12.24 9.17
N CYS A 155 -4.42 -11.36 9.74
CA CYS A 155 -4.41 -9.91 9.53
C CYS A 155 -4.41 -9.13 10.86
N THR A 156 -3.64 -9.55 11.86
CA THR A 156 -3.71 -9.07 13.24
C THR A 156 -3.13 -7.67 13.49
N GLY A 157 -2.55 -7.04 12.49
CA GLY A 157 -2.02 -5.67 12.60
C GLY A 157 -0.97 -5.55 13.71
N VAL A 158 -1.18 -4.61 14.65
CA VAL A 158 -0.29 -4.35 15.78
C VAL A 158 -0.78 -4.96 17.10
N TYR A 159 -1.73 -5.90 17.07
CA TYR A 159 -2.40 -6.39 18.28
C TYR A 159 -1.72 -7.61 18.93
N LEU A 160 -0.83 -8.32 18.20
CA LEU A 160 -0.15 -9.49 18.76
C LEU A 160 0.84 -9.09 19.85
N ARG A 161 0.55 -9.52 21.09
CA ARG A 161 1.34 -9.22 22.30
C ARG A 161 1.75 -7.75 22.38
N SER A 162 0.84 -6.87 21.99
CA SER A 162 1.10 -5.45 21.94
C SER A 162 1.33 -4.86 23.33
N LEU A 163 2.27 -3.87 23.38
CA LEU A 163 2.66 -3.18 24.58
C LEU A 163 2.78 -1.69 24.27
N ILE A 164 1.98 -0.87 24.95
CA ILE A 164 1.99 0.59 24.79
C ILE A 164 2.90 1.22 25.84
N HIS A 165 3.71 2.19 25.40
CA HIS A 165 4.64 2.93 26.24
C HIS A 165 4.35 4.43 26.20
N ILE A 166 4.24 5.06 27.36
CA ILE A 166 4.18 6.53 27.56
C ILE A 166 5.11 6.86 28.73
N GLY A 167 6.25 7.44 28.43
CA GLY A 167 7.31 7.68 29.43
C GLY A 167 7.67 6.40 30.17
N GLU A 168 7.63 6.46 31.46
CA GLU A 168 8.00 5.36 32.34
C GLU A 168 6.93 4.26 32.44
N GLN A 169 5.72 4.49 31.87
CA GLN A 169 4.60 3.55 31.95
C GLN A 169 4.56 2.61 30.74
N SER A 170 4.26 1.34 30.99
CA SER A 170 4.00 0.33 29.95
C SER A 170 2.70 -0.40 30.27
N VAL A 171 1.81 -0.53 29.27
CA VAL A 171 0.49 -1.13 29.45
C VAL A 171 0.26 -2.19 28.35
N GLU A 172 -0.18 -3.37 28.77
CA GLU A 172 -0.52 -4.49 27.89
C GLU A 172 -1.88 -4.29 27.24
N GLN A 173 -1.90 -3.55 26.13
CA GLN A 173 -3.11 -3.27 25.37
C GLN A 173 -2.80 -2.94 23.91
N GLY A 174 -3.83 -3.01 23.04
CA GLY A 174 -3.79 -2.54 21.67
C GLY A 174 -4.00 -1.02 21.53
N PRO A 175 -3.99 -0.51 20.29
CA PRO A 175 -4.24 0.90 20.01
C PRO A 175 -5.57 1.39 20.59
N SER A 176 -5.63 2.67 20.98
CA SER A 176 -6.86 3.33 21.46
C SER A 176 -7.54 2.67 22.68
N GLY A 177 -6.80 1.92 23.50
CA GLY A 177 -7.34 1.25 24.68
C GLY A 177 -8.04 -0.09 24.39
N LEU A 178 -7.94 -0.60 23.16
CA LEU A 178 -8.52 -1.90 22.78
C LEU A 178 -7.71 -3.07 23.38
N ALA A 179 -8.33 -4.22 23.51
CA ALA A 179 -7.66 -5.45 23.95
C ALA A 179 -6.55 -5.84 22.98
N ARG A 180 -5.51 -6.52 23.47
CA ARG A 180 -4.47 -7.16 22.64
C ARG A 180 -4.76 -8.64 22.48
N SER A 181 -4.18 -9.27 21.47
CA SER A 181 -4.19 -10.72 21.29
C SER A 181 -2.90 -11.33 21.86
N ASN A 182 -3.02 -12.41 22.61
CA ASN A 182 -1.89 -13.06 23.29
C ASN A 182 -1.57 -14.46 22.76
N SER A 183 -2.59 -15.27 22.53
CA SER A 183 -2.46 -16.72 22.31
C SER A 183 -1.93 -17.05 20.92
N LEU A 184 -2.34 -16.31 19.88
CA LEU A 184 -1.98 -16.61 18.50
C LEU A 184 -0.45 -16.54 18.23
N SER A 185 0.29 -15.71 18.97
CA SER A 185 1.76 -15.69 18.87
C SER A 185 2.40 -17.04 19.25
N SER A 186 1.81 -17.76 20.21
CA SER A 186 2.29 -19.10 20.62
C SER A 186 1.98 -20.12 19.53
N SER A 187 0.76 -20.12 19.00
CA SER A 187 0.35 -20.99 17.89
C SER A 187 1.23 -20.79 16.65
N LEU A 188 1.55 -19.53 16.28
CA LEU A 188 2.47 -19.26 15.17
C LEU A 188 3.88 -19.80 15.41
N LYS A 189 4.40 -19.74 16.65
CA LYS A 189 5.71 -20.32 16.99
C LYS A 189 5.70 -21.83 16.90
N GLU A 190 4.64 -22.49 17.38
CA GLU A 190 4.45 -23.94 17.30
C GLU A 190 4.39 -24.42 15.85
N LEU A 191 3.83 -23.61 14.95
CA LEU A 191 3.84 -23.84 13.50
C LEU A 191 5.19 -23.51 12.83
N GLY A 192 6.22 -23.12 13.58
CA GLY A 192 7.59 -22.90 13.09
C GLY A 192 7.89 -21.47 12.62
N PHE A 193 6.99 -20.49 12.80
CA PHE A 193 7.28 -19.13 12.40
C PHE A 193 8.19 -18.39 13.37
N ASN A 194 9.24 -17.76 12.85
CA ASN A 194 10.09 -16.83 13.59
C ASN A 194 9.36 -15.52 13.84
N LEU A 195 9.10 -15.21 15.11
CA LEU A 195 8.53 -13.94 15.51
C LEU A 195 9.62 -12.91 15.85
N ARG A 196 9.42 -11.69 15.38
CA ARG A 196 10.23 -10.50 15.66
C ARG A 196 9.35 -9.46 16.36
N ARG A 197 9.96 -8.47 17.01
CA ARG A 197 9.22 -7.34 17.57
C ARG A 197 9.57 -6.08 16.82
N PHE A 198 8.51 -5.38 16.39
CA PHE A 198 8.62 -4.04 15.80
C PHE A 198 7.92 -3.01 16.66
N LYS A 199 8.31 -1.75 16.46
CA LYS A 199 7.74 -0.60 17.16
C LYS A 199 7.22 0.41 16.16
N THR A 200 6.02 0.93 16.41
CA THR A 200 5.52 2.15 15.78
C THR A 200 5.06 3.14 16.86
N GLY A 201 4.50 4.28 16.45
CA GLY A 201 4.01 5.27 17.39
C GLY A 201 2.97 6.17 16.76
N THR A 202 2.33 6.98 17.59
CA THR A 202 1.32 7.95 17.18
C THR A 202 1.53 9.27 17.93
N PRO A 203 1.25 10.43 17.31
CA PRO A 203 1.27 11.72 18.00
C PRO A 203 0.04 11.92 18.90
N PRO A 204 0.06 12.95 19.75
CA PRO A 204 -1.11 13.37 20.53
C PRO A 204 -2.28 13.82 19.65
N ARG A 205 -3.48 13.76 20.22
CA ARG A 205 -4.68 14.46 19.74
C ARG A 205 -5.01 15.58 20.70
N VAL A 206 -5.33 16.73 20.14
CA VAL A 206 -5.65 17.94 20.93
C VAL A 206 -7.04 18.44 20.59
N SER A 207 -7.66 19.18 21.51
CA SER A 207 -8.96 19.77 21.32
C SER A 207 -8.89 20.95 20.36
N ARG A 208 -9.69 20.95 19.30
CA ARG A 208 -9.83 22.04 18.34
C ARG A 208 -10.12 23.39 19.04
N ASN A 209 -10.98 23.36 20.08
CA ASN A 209 -11.41 24.56 20.80
C ASN A 209 -10.29 25.20 21.64
N SER A 210 -9.19 24.50 21.87
CA SER A 210 -8.03 24.98 22.62
C SER A 210 -6.91 25.53 21.75
N LEU A 211 -7.11 25.60 20.42
CA LEU A 211 -6.11 26.04 19.45
C LEU A 211 -6.44 27.44 18.91
N ASP A 212 -5.41 28.23 18.67
CA ASP A 212 -5.48 29.51 17.97
C ASP A 212 -4.98 29.37 16.53
N PHE A 213 -5.90 29.11 15.61
CA PHE A 213 -5.60 28.90 14.20
C PHE A 213 -5.08 30.16 13.49
N THR A 214 -5.27 31.37 14.05
CA THR A 214 -4.75 32.61 13.45
C THR A 214 -3.23 32.67 13.43
N LYS A 215 -2.55 31.83 14.22
CA LYS A 215 -1.10 31.69 14.28
C LYS A 215 -0.56 30.54 13.41
N MET A 216 -1.40 29.93 12.62
CA MET A 216 -1.05 28.80 11.76
C MET A 216 -1.33 29.11 10.29
N GLU A 217 -0.62 28.42 9.39
CA GLU A 217 -0.81 28.56 7.95
C GLU A 217 -1.90 27.59 7.46
N GLU A 218 -2.91 28.12 6.78
CA GLU A 218 -3.99 27.33 6.21
C GLU A 218 -3.52 26.48 5.03
N GLN A 219 -3.99 25.23 4.96
CA GLN A 219 -3.69 24.25 3.92
C GLN A 219 -4.99 23.75 3.32
N PHE A 220 -5.38 24.32 2.16
CA PHE A 220 -6.62 23.99 1.47
C PHE A 220 -6.51 22.69 0.66
N GLY A 221 -7.64 22.06 0.39
CA GLY A 221 -7.77 20.96 -0.56
C GLY A 221 -7.75 21.46 -2.01
N ASP A 222 -7.53 20.52 -2.94
CA ASP A 222 -7.50 20.84 -4.37
C ASP A 222 -8.90 21.07 -4.95
N VAL A 223 -8.97 21.93 -5.98
CA VAL A 223 -10.17 22.19 -6.79
C VAL A 223 -9.74 22.20 -8.27
N PRO A 224 -10.36 21.35 -9.12
CA PRO A 224 -11.40 20.36 -8.84
C PRO A 224 -10.92 19.27 -7.85
N ILE A 225 -11.89 18.63 -7.16
CA ILE A 225 -11.57 17.61 -6.15
C ILE A 225 -11.14 16.32 -6.85
N PRO A 226 -9.88 15.85 -6.66
CA PRO A 226 -9.46 14.57 -7.20
C PRO A 226 -10.05 13.41 -6.39
N HIS A 227 -10.08 12.21 -6.96
CA HIS A 227 -10.63 11.00 -6.33
C HIS A 227 -9.71 9.79 -6.53
N PHE A 228 -9.83 8.76 -5.68
CA PHE A 228 -9.06 7.52 -5.78
C PHE A 228 -9.69 6.50 -6.72
N SER A 229 -10.99 6.26 -6.60
CA SER A 229 -11.62 5.20 -7.36
C SER A 229 -11.89 5.61 -8.81
N PHE A 230 -11.62 4.69 -9.73
CA PHE A 230 -12.01 4.82 -11.14
C PHE A 230 -13.54 4.72 -11.37
N LEU A 231 -14.32 4.47 -10.31
CA LEU A 231 -15.78 4.50 -10.33
C LEU A 231 -16.35 5.82 -9.80
N THR A 232 -15.58 6.60 -9.06
CA THR A 232 -16.05 7.86 -8.49
C THR A 232 -16.25 8.90 -9.57
N GLU A 233 -17.40 9.55 -9.55
CA GLU A 233 -17.71 10.70 -10.41
C GLU A 233 -17.23 12.01 -9.77
N GLU A 234 -17.25 13.11 -10.54
CA GLU A 234 -16.89 14.44 -10.04
C GLU A 234 -17.65 14.77 -8.75
N GLN A 235 -16.91 15.15 -7.70
CA GLN A 235 -17.49 15.47 -6.40
C GLN A 235 -17.54 17.00 -6.18
N LYS A 236 -18.70 17.48 -5.77
CA LYS A 236 -18.92 18.87 -5.33
C LYS A 236 -19.22 18.87 -3.84
N LYS A 237 -18.18 19.00 -3.01
CA LYS A 237 -18.27 18.93 -1.56
C LYS A 237 -17.39 20.00 -0.94
N GLU A 238 -17.87 20.65 0.11
CA GLU A 238 -17.06 21.56 0.90
C GLU A 238 -15.95 20.78 1.62
N GLN A 239 -14.71 21.26 1.50
CA GLN A 239 -13.54 20.65 2.12
C GLN A 239 -13.13 21.42 3.37
N GLN A 240 -12.70 20.72 4.43
CA GLN A 240 -12.12 21.35 5.60
C GLN A 240 -10.65 21.68 5.38
N CYS A 241 -10.19 22.77 6.01
CA CYS A 241 -8.81 23.16 6.01
C CYS A 241 -8.00 22.36 7.03
N CYS A 242 -6.78 21.99 6.67
CA CYS A 242 -5.71 21.58 7.59
C CYS A 242 -4.82 22.78 7.88
N TYR A 243 -4.02 22.71 8.93
CA TYR A 243 -3.17 23.84 9.32
C TYR A 243 -1.72 23.40 9.47
N LEU A 244 -0.81 24.35 9.28
CA LEU A 244 0.62 24.13 9.39
C LEU A 244 1.18 25.01 10.50
N THR A 245 1.97 24.39 11.39
CA THR A 245 2.77 25.07 12.41
C THR A 245 4.15 24.43 12.52
N TYR A 246 4.99 24.92 13.42
CA TYR A 246 6.38 24.48 13.53
C TYR A 246 6.80 24.34 15.00
N THR A 247 7.73 23.42 15.28
CA THR A 247 8.47 23.41 16.54
C THR A 247 9.42 24.62 16.59
N ASN A 248 9.91 24.95 17.78
CA ASN A 248 10.83 26.03 18.02
C ASN A 248 11.93 25.63 19.04
N ALA A 249 12.86 26.52 19.33
CA ALA A 249 13.98 26.24 20.22
C ALA A 249 13.53 25.81 21.63
N GLU A 250 12.45 26.39 22.16
CA GLU A 250 11.93 26.03 23.48
C GLU A 250 11.28 24.62 23.47
N THR A 251 10.54 24.29 22.39
CA THR A 251 10.04 22.92 22.18
C THR A 251 11.20 21.92 22.19
N HIS A 252 12.27 22.24 21.44
CA HIS A 252 13.45 21.37 21.34
C HIS A 252 14.13 21.19 22.69
N ARG A 253 14.33 22.29 23.42
CA ARG A 253 14.96 22.27 24.76
C ARG A 253 14.20 21.36 25.72
N ILE A 254 12.87 21.52 25.84
CA ILE A 254 12.05 20.70 26.74
C ILE A 254 12.17 19.22 26.38
N ILE A 255 12.12 18.86 25.10
CA ILE A 255 12.22 17.47 24.66
C ILE A 255 13.60 16.90 24.94
N LEU A 256 14.69 17.64 24.61
CA LEU A 256 16.06 17.19 24.79
C LEU A 256 16.44 17.03 26.27
N ASP A 257 15.96 17.92 27.15
CA ASP A 257 16.15 17.83 28.59
C ASP A 257 15.46 16.62 29.23
N ASN A 258 14.53 15.96 28.52
CA ASN A 258 13.77 14.81 29.00
C ASN A 258 13.98 13.52 28.18
N LEU A 259 15.04 13.45 27.36
CA LEU A 259 15.31 12.29 26.50
C LEU A 259 15.44 10.98 27.29
N GLU A 260 16.09 10.99 28.44
CA GLU A 260 16.26 9.82 29.29
C GLU A 260 14.94 9.24 29.85
N ARG A 261 13.87 10.05 29.87
CA ARG A 261 12.51 9.63 30.24
C ARG A 261 11.72 9.03 29.06
N SER A 262 12.27 9.10 27.85
CA SER A 262 11.68 8.45 26.68
C SER A 262 11.97 6.96 26.69
N PRO A 263 10.96 6.08 26.50
CA PRO A 263 11.14 4.62 26.43
C PRO A 263 12.15 4.17 25.37
N MET A 264 12.32 4.94 24.29
CA MET A 264 13.30 4.68 23.24
C MET A 264 14.74 4.91 23.70
N PHE A 265 14.97 5.99 24.46
CA PHE A 265 16.31 6.40 24.86
C PHE A 265 16.73 5.81 26.22
N SER A 266 15.77 5.43 27.05
CA SER A 266 16.02 4.71 28.33
C SER A 266 16.31 3.21 28.14
N GLY A 267 16.25 2.69 26.91
CA GLY A 267 16.47 1.26 26.63
C GLY A 267 15.29 0.35 27.02
N LYS A 268 14.12 0.91 27.31
CA LYS A 268 12.91 0.15 27.63
C LYS A 268 12.31 -0.56 26.41
N ILE A 269 12.40 0.09 25.24
CA ILE A 269 11.99 -0.45 23.96
C ILE A 269 13.18 -1.12 23.28
N HIS A 270 13.08 -2.42 23.05
CA HIS A 270 14.10 -3.21 22.34
C HIS A 270 13.72 -3.47 20.87
N ALA A 271 12.47 -3.19 20.49
CA ALA A 271 11.97 -3.41 19.14
C ALA A 271 12.55 -2.40 18.13
N SER A 272 12.75 -2.86 16.89
CA SER A 272 13.22 -2.00 15.78
C SER A 272 12.21 -0.88 15.48
N PRO A 273 12.64 0.40 15.51
CA PRO A 273 11.76 1.53 15.23
C PRO A 273 11.53 1.73 13.73
N THR A 274 10.45 2.43 13.39
CA THR A 274 10.18 2.86 12.01
C THR A 274 11.15 3.95 11.55
N ARG A 275 11.90 3.70 10.49
CA ARG A 275 12.83 4.67 9.89
C ARG A 275 12.13 5.91 9.31
N TYR A 276 10.95 5.73 8.73
CA TYR A 276 10.24 6.77 7.97
C TYR A 276 9.10 7.46 8.73
N CYS A 277 8.88 7.10 9.99
CA CYS A 277 8.01 7.80 10.92
C CYS A 277 8.74 7.97 12.25
N PRO A 278 9.87 8.74 12.27
CA PRO A 278 10.62 8.96 13.49
C PRO A 278 9.78 9.74 14.49
N SER A 279 9.97 9.47 15.75
CA SER A 279 9.40 10.32 16.81
C SER A 279 10.01 11.72 16.76
N ILE A 280 9.39 12.69 17.44
CA ILE A 280 9.96 14.04 17.49
C ILE A 280 11.31 14.01 18.18
N GLU A 281 11.48 13.17 19.20
CA GLU A 281 12.76 12.96 19.89
C GLU A 281 13.85 12.47 18.93
N ASP A 282 13.52 11.47 18.09
CA ASP A 282 14.43 10.96 17.04
C ASP A 282 14.82 12.03 16.03
N LYS A 283 13.88 12.90 15.65
CA LYS A 283 14.16 14.00 14.70
C LYS A 283 15.15 15.00 15.28
N LEU A 284 15.00 15.36 16.55
CA LEU A 284 15.88 16.32 17.21
C LEU A 284 17.29 15.77 17.36
N VAL A 285 17.43 14.49 17.71
CA VAL A 285 18.74 13.84 17.86
C VAL A 285 19.43 13.66 16.50
N ARG A 286 18.68 13.24 15.46
CA ARG A 286 19.24 12.99 14.12
C ARG A 286 19.54 14.26 13.31
N PHE A 287 18.80 15.33 13.57
CA PHE A 287 18.89 16.59 12.83
C PHE A 287 19.08 17.79 13.78
N PRO A 288 20.14 17.81 14.60
CA PRO A 288 20.34 18.83 15.65
C PRO A 288 20.50 20.25 15.07
N ASN A 289 20.91 20.38 13.81
CA ASN A 289 21.11 21.67 13.13
C ASN A 289 19.83 22.24 12.51
N LYS A 290 18.67 21.61 12.73
CA LYS A 290 17.40 22.16 12.25
C LYS A 290 16.72 22.98 13.35
N ASP A 291 16.52 24.26 13.08
CA ASP A 291 15.89 25.20 14.01
C ASP A 291 14.40 24.90 14.25
N ARG A 292 13.74 24.21 13.34
CA ARG A 292 12.32 23.87 13.42
C ARG A 292 11.95 22.65 12.61
N HIS A 293 10.92 21.93 13.05
CA HIS A 293 10.28 20.84 12.34
C HIS A 293 8.83 21.20 12.04
N GLN A 294 8.40 20.87 10.82
CA GLN A 294 7.05 21.10 10.32
C GLN A 294 6.05 20.15 10.97
N LEU A 295 4.89 20.68 11.37
CA LEU A 295 3.78 19.95 11.96
C LEU A 295 2.48 20.30 11.22
N PHE A 296 1.72 19.26 10.82
CA PHE A 296 0.37 19.45 10.27
C PHE A 296 -0.67 19.16 11.34
N ILE A 297 -1.65 20.04 11.44
CA ILE A 297 -2.77 19.95 12.36
C ILE A 297 -3.99 19.56 11.55
N GLU A 298 -4.43 18.34 11.73
CA GLU A 298 -5.38 17.68 10.84
C GLU A 298 -6.65 17.27 11.60
N PRO A 299 -7.86 17.62 11.12
CA PRO A 299 -9.10 17.17 11.75
C PRO A 299 -9.24 15.63 11.63
N GLU A 300 -9.65 14.97 12.69
CA GLU A 300 -9.93 13.52 12.68
C GLU A 300 -11.34 13.14 12.22
N GLY A 301 -12.20 14.14 12.01
CA GLY A 301 -13.56 13.96 11.52
C GLY A 301 -14.37 15.23 11.50
N ASN A 302 -15.52 15.20 10.80
CA ASN A 302 -16.42 16.35 10.67
C ASN A 302 -17.25 16.63 11.93
N ARG A 303 -17.37 15.63 12.82
CA ARG A 303 -18.23 15.69 14.01
C ARG A 303 -17.45 15.45 15.31
N THR A 304 -16.16 15.79 15.31
CA THR A 304 -15.30 15.69 16.50
C THR A 304 -14.42 16.93 16.59
N ASN A 305 -14.02 17.27 17.82
CA ASN A 305 -13.03 18.32 18.10
C ASN A 305 -11.60 17.76 18.16
N GLU A 306 -11.39 16.47 17.87
CA GLU A 306 -10.06 15.87 17.86
C GLU A 306 -9.25 16.37 16.67
N MET A 307 -8.09 16.98 16.95
CA MET A 307 -7.10 17.39 15.94
C MET A 307 -5.84 16.54 16.11
N TYR A 308 -5.40 15.91 15.02
CA TYR A 308 -4.20 15.11 14.94
C TYR A 308 -2.97 16.00 14.72
N VAL A 309 -1.90 15.82 15.50
CA VAL A 309 -0.68 16.62 15.41
C VAL A 309 0.37 15.86 14.60
N GLN A 310 0.20 15.82 13.28
CA GLN A 310 1.10 15.07 12.41
C GLN A 310 2.54 15.62 12.46
N GLY A 311 3.49 14.74 12.63
CA GLY A 311 4.91 15.08 12.74
C GLY A 311 5.42 15.15 14.18
N PHE A 312 4.52 15.14 15.17
CA PHE A 312 4.84 15.15 16.59
C PHE A 312 4.62 13.78 17.26
N SER A 313 4.92 12.67 16.56
CA SER A 313 4.89 11.35 17.19
C SER A 313 5.85 11.30 18.36
N THR A 314 5.40 10.86 19.51
CA THR A 314 6.20 10.85 20.74
C THR A 314 5.75 9.76 21.69
N SER A 315 6.67 9.28 22.52
CA SER A 315 6.40 8.42 23.67
C SER A 315 6.88 9.01 24.99
N LEU A 316 7.24 10.28 25.02
CA LEU A 316 7.60 11.00 26.24
C LEU A 316 6.48 10.98 27.28
N PRO A 317 6.80 11.19 28.57
CA PRO A 317 5.82 11.28 29.64
C PRO A 317 4.76 12.36 29.38
N ARG A 318 3.59 12.19 29.97
CA ARG A 318 2.42 13.07 29.73
C ARG A 318 2.68 14.54 30.06
N ASP A 319 3.42 14.81 31.14
CA ASP A 319 3.85 16.15 31.56
C ASP A 319 4.73 16.81 30.48
N VAL A 320 5.69 16.07 29.92
CA VAL A 320 6.60 16.56 28.87
C VAL A 320 5.82 16.81 27.56
N GLN A 321 4.89 15.93 27.20
CA GLN A 321 4.03 16.14 26.03
C GLN A 321 3.22 17.43 26.16
N GLN A 322 2.60 17.67 27.32
CA GLN A 322 1.82 18.88 27.58
C GLN A 322 2.69 20.14 27.54
N LEU A 323 3.86 20.11 28.18
CA LEU A 323 4.77 21.26 28.22
C LEU A 323 5.31 21.60 26.82
N SER A 324 5.79 20.60 26.08
CA SER A 324 6.36 20.80 24.75
C SER A 324 5.32 21.23 23.71
N LEU A 325 4.09 20.70 23.75
CA LEU A 325 3.03 21.14 22.84
C LEU A 325 2.63 22.60 23.07
N ARG A 326 2.59 23.07 24.32
CA ARG A 326 2.20 24.46 24.64
C ARG A 326 3.22 25.51 24.19
N THR A 327 4.42 25.10 23.76
CA THR A 327 5.41 26.02 23.17
C THR A 327 5.19 26.27 21.68
N LEU A 328 4.32 25.47 21.01
CA LEU A 328 4.06 25.61 19.58
C LEU A 328 3.17 26.84 19.31
N PRO A 329 3.41 27.58 18.21
CA PRO A 329 2.52 28.69 17.81
C PRO A 329 1.08 28.19 17.62
N GLY A 330 0.14 28.83 18.31
CA GLY A 330 -1.28 28.48 18.31
C GLY A 330 -1.67 27.35 19.28
N PHE A 331 -0.75 26.82 20.09
CA PHE A 331 -0.99 25.75 21.05
C PHE A 331 -0.82 26.19 22.52
N GLU A 332 -0.67 27.47 22.78
CA GLU A 332 -0.35 28.01 24.11
C GLU A 332 -1.33 27.53 25.19
N ASN A 333 -2.60 27.34 24.82
CA ASN A 333 -3.67 26.85 25.69
C ASN A 333 -4.12 25.44 25.37
N CYS A 334 -3.32 24.65 24.60
CA CYS A 334 -3.78 23.39 24.09
C CYS A 334 -4.14 22.39 25.20
N GLU A 335 -5.24 21.67 24.98
CA GLU A 335 -5.72 20.56 25.79
C GLU A 335 -5.51 19.26 25.04
N ILE A 336 -4.79 18.32 25.64
CA ILE A 336 -4.55 17.00 25.05
C ILE A 336 -5.76 16.10 25.33
N MET A 337 -6.43 15.66 24.28
CA MET A 337 -7.52 14.69 24.36
C MET A 337 -7.00 13.25 24.43
N ARG A 338 -5.91 12.95 23.69
CA ARG A 338 -5.21 11.64 23.71
C ARG A 338 -3.71 11.89 23.66
N TYR A 339 -2.98 11.28 24.58
CA TYR A 339 -1.52 11.35 24.56
C TYR A 339 -0.92 10.51 23.42
N GLY A 340 0.20 10.98 22.87
CA GLY A 340 1.05 10.18 22.00
C GLY A 340 1.64 9.00 22.75
N TYR A 341 1.94 7.91 22.01
CA TYR A 341 2.53 6.70 22.58
C TYR A 341 3.36 5.94 21.55
N ALA A 342 4.26 5.11 22.02
CA ALA A 342 4.86 4.04 21.24
C ALA A 342 4.12 2.72 21.50
N ILE A 343 4.05 1.88 20.47
CA ILE A 343 3.50 0.52 20.58
C ILE A 343 4.48 -0.49 19.99
N GLU A 344 4.81 -1.51 20.76
CA GLU A 344 5.52 -2.70 20.32
C GLU A 344 4.54 -3.84 20.03
N TYR A 345 4.85 -4.67 19.05
CA TYR A 345 4.01 -5.81 18.65
C TYR A 345 4.84 -6.91 17.99
N ASP A 346 4.32 -8.15 17.99
CA ASP A 346 4.94 -9.26 17.30
C ASP A 346 4.61 -9.23 15.80
N CYS A 347 5.59 -9.56 14.97
CA CYS A 347 5.45 -9.80 13.54
C CYS A 347 6.27 -11.04 13.14
N ILE A 348 5.92 -11.65 12.00
CA ILE A 348 6.68 -12.78 11.44
C ILE A 348 7.88 -12.28 10.63
N ASP A 349 8.82 -13.18 10.36
CA ASP A 349 9.78 -12.98 9.28
C ASP A 349 9.10 -13.22 7.93
N PRO A 350 8.88 -12.18 7.10
CA PRO A 350 8.11 -12.32 5.87
C PRO A 350 8.81 -13.15 4.79
N THR A 351 10.09 -13.51 4.97
CA THR A 351 10.81 -14.42 4.06
C THR A 351 10.26 -15.87 4.09
N ALA A 352 9.45 -16.20 5.11
CA ALA A 352 8.68 -17.43 5.16
C ALA A 352 7.50 -17.47 4.17
N LEU A 353 7.20 -16.35 3.50
CA LEU A 353 6.08 -16.22 2.59
C LEU A 353 6.51 -16.31 1.12
N ALA A 354 5.62 -16.86 0.30
CA ALA A 354 5.70 -16.79 -1.16
C ALA A 354 5.22 -15.42 -1.69
N LEU A 355 5.36 -15.17 -2.99
CA LEU A 355 4.84 -13.95 -3.66
C LEU A 355 3.31 -13.80 -3.55
N THR A 356 2.61 -14.88 -3.30
CA THR A 356 1.16 -14.93 -3.04
C THR A 356 0.77 -14.49 -1.63
N LEU A 357 1.75 -14.21 -0.76
CA LEU A 357 1.64 -14.02 0.67
C LEU A 357 1.16 -15.26 1.45
N GLY A 358 1.12 -16.43 0.81
CA GLY A 358 0.94 -17.72 1.46
C GLY A 358 2.24 -18.20 2.12
N ALA A 359 2.11 -18.94 3.21
CA ALA A 359 3.23 -19.61 3.85
C ALA A 359 3.85 -20.66 2.91
N LYS A 360 5.19 -20.68 2.80
CA LYS A 360 5.91 -21.64 1.93
C LYS A 360 5.72 -23.08 2.36
N ASP A 361 5.62 -23.33 3.67
CA ASP A 361 5.64 -24.67 4.26
C ASP A 361 4.25 -25.17 4.72
N ILE A 362 3.23 -24.28 4.77
CA ILE A 362 1.88 -24.63 5.24
C ILE A 362 0.84 -24.17 4.23
N PRO A 363 0.45 -25.03 3.27
CA PRO A 363 -0.57 -24.73 2.29
C PRO A 363 -1.91 -24.34 2.94
N GLY A 364 -2.53 -23.27 2.45
CA GLY A 364 -3.78 -22.71 2.97
C GLY A 364 -3.58 -21.67 4.08
N LEU A 365 -2.36 -21.40 4.53
CA LEU A 365 -2.08 -20.32 5.48
C LEU A 365 -1.52 -19.08 4.78
N PHE A 366 -2.16 -17.94 4.94
CA PHE A 366 -1.79 -16.66 4.35
C PHE A 366 -1.62 -15.58 5.41
N PHE A 367 -0.82 -14.56 5.10
CA PHE A 367 -0.53 -13.46 6.02
C PHE A 367 -0.62 -12.12 5.32
N ALA A 368 -1.18 -11.09 6.00
CA ALA A 368 -1.26 -9.76 5.42
C ALA A 368 -1.12 -8.64 6.44
N GLY A 369 -0.59 -7.51 5.99
CA GLY A 369 -0.48 -6.27 6.75
C GLY A 369 0.74 -6.21 7.65
N GLN A 370 0.58 -5.57 8.81
CA GLN A 370 1.70 -5.27 9.71
C GLN A 370 2.35 -6.52 10.31
N LEU A 371 1.62 -7.61 10.40
CA LEU A 371 2.17 -8.90 10.82
C LEU A 371 3.34 -9.37 9.92
N ASN A 372 3.34 -9.00 8.64
CA ASN A 372 4.43 -9.25 7.69
C ASN A 372 5.59 -8.25 7.82
N GLY A 373 5.61 -7.45 8.89
CA GLY A 373 6.64 -6.43 9.10
C GLY A 373 6.49 -5.18 8.25
N SER A 374 5.37 -4.95 7.59
CA SER A 374 5.06 -3.69 6.90
C SER A 374 4.45 -2.66 7.85
N SER A 375 4.40 -1.38 7.43
CA SER A 375 3.82 -0.30 8.23
C SER A 375 3.08 0.67 7.32
N GLY A 376 1.76 0.74 7.46
CA GLY A 376 0.85 1.65 6.75
C GLY A 376 -0.45 0.97 6.38
N TYR A 377 -1.52 1.77 6.27
CA TYR A 377 -2.86 1.27 5.97
C TYR A 377 -2.96 0.72 4.55
N GLU A 378 -2.35 1.42 3.61
CA GLU A 378 -2.36 1.11 2.19
C GLU A 378 -1.53 -0.15 1.88
N GLU A 379 -0.37 -0.30 2.54
CA GLU A 379 0.43 -1.52 2.46
C GLU A 379 -0.31 -2.72 3.05
N ALA A 380 -1.07 -2.50 4.13
CA ALA A 380 -1.87 -3.55 4.74
C ALA A 380 -3.04 -3.96 3.85
N ALA A 381 -3.78 -3.00 3.29
CA ALA A 381 -4.89 -3.22 2.38
C ALA A 381 -4.44 -3.95 1.10
N ALA A 382 -3.33 -3.52 0.50
CA ALA A 382 -2.74 -4.15 -0.69
C ALA A 382 -2.38 -5.63 -0.45
N GLN A 383 -1.75 -5.92 0.69
CA GLN A 383 -1.44 -7.30 1.08
C GLN A 383 -2.72 -8.11 1.36
N GLY A 384 -3.70 -7.49 2.03
CA GLY A 384 -4.99 -8.13 2.32
C GLY A 384 -5.70 -8.55 1.05
N LEU A 385 -5.80 -7.63 0.08
CA LEU A 385 -6.42 -7.91 -1.22
C LEU A 385 -5.69 -9.06 -1.95
N LEU A 386 -4.35 -9.01 -2.04
CA LEU A 386 -3.57 -10.05 -2.70
C LEU A 386 -3.70 -11.41 -1.99
N ALA A 387 -3.66 -11.44 -0.66
CA ALA A 387 -3.82 -12.65 0.13
C ALA A 387 -5.25 -13.23 0.00
N GLY A 388 -6.28 -12.37 0.00
CA GLY A 388 -7.68 -12.75 -0.19
C GLY A 388 -7.93 -13.39 -1.56
N ILE A 389 -7.41 -12.77 -2.62
CA ILE A 389 -7.49 -13.33 -3.98
C ILE A 389 -6.81 -14.71 -4.02
N ASN A 390 -5.57 -14.80 -3.52
CA ASN A 390 -4.80 -16.05 -3.60
C ASN A 390 -5.37 -17.15 -2.69
N ALA A 391 -5.95 -16.82 -1.54
CA ALA A 391 -6.67 -17.78 -0.72
C ALA A 391 -7.92 -18.33 -1.42
N ALA A 392 -8.66 -17.45 -2.12
CA ALA A 392 -9.84 -17.87 -2.90
C ALA A 392 -9.45 -18.76 -4.09
N LEU A 393 -8.40 -18.42 -4.83
CA LEU A 393 -7.84 -19.25 -5.90
C LEU A 393 -7.33 -20.59 -5.38
N TYR A 394 -6.61 -20.59 -4.23
CA TYR A 394 -6.16 -21.82 -3.58
C TYR A 394 -7.32 -22.77 -3.24
N VAL A 395 -8.40 -22.24 -2.64
CA VAL A 395 -9.59 -23.01 -2.32
C VAL A 395 -10.30 -23.53 -3.59
N SER A 396 -10.24 -22.78 -4.70
CA SER A 396 -10.75 -23.21 -6.02
C SER A 396 -9.85 -24.20 -6.75
N GLU A 397 -8.63 -24.45 -6.28
CA GLU A 397 -7.59 -25.22 -6.97
C GLU A 397 -7.19 -24.60 -8.32
N GLU A 398 -7.27 -23.26 -8.40
CA GLU A 398 -6.89 -22.47 -9.56
C GLU A 398 -5.46 -21.92 -9.43
N PRO A 399 -4.78 -21.59 -10.54
CA PRO A 399 -3.46 -20.99 -10.52
C PRO A 399 -3.44 -19.68 -9.73
N PRO A 400 -2.39 -19.40 -8.93
CA PRO A 400 -2.32 -18.19 -8.12
C PRO A 400 -2.12 -16.93 -8.96
N LEU A 401 -2.61 -15.80 -8.46
CA LEU A 401 -2.29 -14.48 -8.98
C LEU A 401 -0.93 -14.04 -8.43
N ILE A 402 0.05 -13.90 -9.30
CA ILE A 402 1.37 -13.35 -8.99
C ILE A 402 1.51 -12.01 -9.71
N LEU A 403 1.68 -10.94 -8.94
CA LEU A 403 2.00 -9.62 -9.46
C LEU A 403 3.52 -9.43 -9.47
N ARG A 404 4.08 -9.15 -10.65
CA ARG A 404 5.50 -8.88 -10.82
C ARG A 404 5.84 -7.46 -10.36
N ARG A 405 7.11 -7.19 -10.14
CA ARG A 405 7.61 -5.84 -9.85
C ARG A 405 7.38 -4.83 -10.99
N SER A 406 7.23 -5.32 -12.21
CA SER A 406 6.87 -4.53 -13.40
C SER A 406 5.38 -4.25 -13.53
N ASP A 407 4.52 -5.02 -12.86
CA ASP A 407 3.07 -4.93 -13.00
C ASP A 407 2.45 -3.92 -12.01
N ALA A 408 2.95 -3.91 -10.76
CA ALA A 408 2.33 -3.15 -9.68
C ALA A 408 3.30 -2.82 -8.54
N TYR A 409 3.03 -1.73 -7.81
CA TYR A 409 3.61 -1.47 -6.49
C TYR A 409 3.26 -2.58 -5.49
N ILE A 410 2.07 -3.19 -5.61
CA ILE A 410 1.68 -4.39 -4.83
C ILE A 410 2.66 -5.53 -5.10
N GLY A 411 3.07 -5.74 -6.36
CA GLY A 411 4.09 -6.73 -6.73
C GLY A 411 5.47 -6.40 -6.16
N VAL A 412 5.88 -5.13 -6.19
CA VAL A 412 7.13 -4.67 -5.54
C VAL A 412 7.09 -4.93 -4.04
N LEU A 413 5.95 -4.65 -3.37
CA LEU A 413 5.75 -4.88 -1.94
C LEU A 413 5.86 -6.36 -1.58
N ALA A 414 5.16 -7.23 -2.30
CA ALA A 414 5.18 -8.68 -2.06
C ALA A 414 6.58 -9.27 -2.29
N ASP A 415 7.26 -8.88 -3.37
CA ASP A 415 8.61 -9.34 -3.68
C ASP A 415 9.65 -8.85 -2.64
N ASP A 416 9.62 -7.57 -2.25
CA ASP A 416 10.54 -7.04 -1.24
C ASP A 416 10.39 -7.76 0.11
N LEU A 417 9.14 -8.01 0.55
CA LEU A 417 8.89 -8.72 1.81
C LEU A 417 9.35 -10.19 1.75
N SER A 418 8.94 -10.94 0.73
CA SER A 418 9.20 -12.38 0.63
C SER A 418 10.64 -12.73 0.25
N THR A 419 11.36 -11.81 -0.44
CA THR A 419 12.71 -12.06 -0.97
C THR A 419 13.81 -11.43 -0.12
N LYS A 420 13.62 -10.16 0.28
CA LYS A 420 14.64 -9.42 1.06
C LYS A 420 14.37 -9.49 2.55
N GLY A 421 13.11 -9.70 2.94
CA GLY A 421 12.69 -9.54 4.31
C GLY A 421 12.83 -8.09 4.80
N THR A 422 12.68 -7.89 6.09
CA THR A 422 12.87 -6.56 6.68
C THR A 422 13.38 -6.65 8.12
N ASN A 423 14.33 -5.80 8.49
CA ASN A 423 14.85 -5.68 9.84
C ASN A 423 14.25 -4.47 10.58
N GLU A 424 13.47 -3.66 9.90
CA GLU A 424 12.73 -2.51 10.40
C GLU A 424 11.36 -2.48 9.73
N PRO A 425 10.33 -1.85 10.30
CA PRO A 425 9.02 -1.79 9.67
C PRO A 425 9.08 -1.26 8.24
N TYR A 426 8.75 -2.13 7.28
CA TYR A 426 8.78 -1.83 5.85
C TYR A 426 7.74 -0.76 5.50
N ARG A 427 8.12 0.17 4.64
CA ARG A 427 7.22 1.16 4.05
C ARG A 427 7.45 1.25 2.55
N MET A 428 6.37 1.26 1.78
CA MET A 428 6.44 1.49 0.35
C MET A 428 6.90 2.94 0.07
N MET A 429 7.83 3.06 -0.87
CA MET A 429 8.36 4.34 -1.37
C MET A 429 8.57 4.27 -2.87
N THR A 430 8.45 5.40 -3.55
CA THR A 430 8.68 5.49 -5.01
C THR A 430 10.10 5.07 -5.42
N SER A 431 11.08 5.19 -4.52
CA SER A 431 12.47 4.75 -4.75
C SER A 431 12.64 3.23 -4.76
N ARG A 432 11.65 2.46 -4.27
CA ARG A 432 11.71 0.99 -4.29
C ARG A 432 11.24 0.39 -5.62
N ALA A 433 10.49 1.17 -6.40
CA ALA A 433 10.01 0.74 -7.71
C ALA A 433 11.00 1.18 -8.81
N GLU A 434 11.58 0.21 -9.51
CA GLU A 434 12.50 0.42 -10.62
C GLU A 434 11.78 1.04 -11.82
N TYR A 435 10.51 0.66 -12.02
CA TYR A 435 9.69 1.02 -13.18
C TYR A 435 8.61 2.07 -12.84
N ARG A 436 8.93 3.00 -11.92
CA ARG A 436 7.94 3.97 -11.39
C ARG A 436 7.23 4.83 -12.43
N LEU A 437 7.81 5.02 -13.62
CA LEU A 437 7.16 5.75 -14.70
C LEU A 437 6.08 4.91 -15.40
N LEU A 438 6.20 3.58 -15.35
CA LEU A 438 5.16 2.66 -15.80
C LEU A 438 4.10 2.43 -14.71
N LEU A 439 4.52 2.40 -13.42
CA LEU A 439 3.67 2.10 -12.28
C LEU A 439 3.02 3.36 -11.67
N ARG A 440 2.49 4.25 -12.53
CA ARG A 440 1.84 5.47 -12.06
C ARG A 440 0.47 5.17 -11.44
N GLN A 441 -0.01 6.07 -10.59
CA GLN A 441 -1.36 5.96 -10.01
C GLN A 441 -2.47 6.18 -11.03
N ASP A 442 -2.24 7.04 -12.04
CA ASP A 442 -3.20 7.44 -13.07
C ASP A 442 -3.53 6.32 -14.07
N ASN A 443 -2.64 5.34 -14.23
CA ASN A 443 -2.79 4.22 -15.15
C ASN A 443 -2.98 2.85 -14.48
N ALA A 444 -3.28 2.82 -13.19
CA ALA A 444 -3.42 1.55 -12.47
C ALA A 444 -4.54 0.67 -13.05
N ASP A 445 -5.64 1.27 -13.49
CA ASP A 445 -6.74 0.58 -14.17
C ASP A 445 -6.30 -0.08 -15.49
N LEU A 446 -5.53 0.64 -16.31
CA LEU A 446 -5.02 0.11 -17.59
C LEU A 446 -4.10 -1.10 -17.40
N ARG A 447 -3.41 -1.20 -16.26
CA ARG A 447 -2.48 -2.29 -15.94
C ARG A 447 -3.16 -3.48 -15.25
N LEU A 448 -4.12 -3.25 -14.37
CA LEU A 448 -4.54 -4.23 -13.37
C LEU A 448 -6.01 -4.64 -13.47
N THR A 449 -6.91 -3.82 -14.03
CA THR A 449 -8.36 -4.13 -14.02
C THR A 449 -8.70 -5.39 -14.80
N GLU A 450 -7.96 -5.72 -15.87
CA GLU A 450 -8.14 -6.99 -16.58
C GLU A 450 -7.72 -8.20 -15.74
N LEU A 451 -6.66 -8.07 -14.93
CA LEU A 451 -6.26 -9.11 -13.98
C LEU A 451 -7.34 -9.31 -12.91
N GLY A 452 -7.85 -8.21 -12.34
CA GLY A 452 -8.98 -8.27 -11.41
C GLY A 452 -10.25 -8.87 -12.04
N ARG A 453 -10.50 -8.64 -13.33
CA ARG A 453 -11.63 -9.25 -14.06
C ARG A 453 -11.48 -10.77 -14.16
N ARG A 454 -10.29 -11.27 -14.45
CA ARG A 454 -10.01 -12.72 -14.50
C ARG A 454 -10.24 -13.41 -13.16
N THR A 455 -9.99 -12.72 -12.04
CA THR A 455 -10.25 -13.24 -10.70
C THR A 455 -11.71 -13.12 -10.25
N GLY A 456 -12.57 -12.49 -11.05
CA GLY A 456 -13.99 -12.31 -10.72
C GLY A 456 -14.32 -11.13 -9.80
N LEU A 457 -13.34 -10.30 -9.45
CA LEU A 457 -13.54 -9.15 -8.55
C LEU A 457 -14.09 -7.90 -9.24
N ILE A 458 -13.90 -7.78 -10.55
CA ILE A 458 -14.29 -6.58 -11.31
C ILE A 458 -15.71 -6.71 -11.85
N SER A 459 -16.58 -5.78 -11.44
CA SER A 459 -17.94 -5.65 -11.93
C SER A 459 -17.99 -5.29 -13.43
N ASP A 460 -19.12 -5.58 -14.09
CA ASP A 460 -19.35 -5.20 -15.48
C ASP A 460 -19.28 -3.69 -15.69
N GLU A 461 -19.76 -2.90 -14.73
CA GLU A 461 -19.68 -1.44 -14.78
C GLU A 461 -18.22 -0.96 -14.79
N ARG A 462 -17.38 -1.45 -13.87
CA ARG A 462 -15.97 -1.09 -13.79
C ARG A 462 -15.21 -1.50 -15.05
N TYR A 463 -15.51 -2.69 -15.58
CA TYR A 463 -14.90 -3.17 -16.81
C TYR A 463 -15.32 -2.34 -18.03
N ALA A 464 -16.61 -1.96 -18.13
CA ALA A 464 -17.11 -1.10 -19.19
C ALA A 464 -16.46 0.29 -19.19
N ARG A 465 -16.17 0.88 -18.00
CA ARG A 465 -15.43 2.15 -17.88
C ARG A 465 -14.01 2.00 -18.40
N LEU A 466 -13.31 0.92 -18.04
CA LEU A 466 -11.97 0.63 -18.57
C LEU A 466 -11.97 0.53 -20.09
N MET A 467 -12.91 -0.24 -20.66
CA MET A 467 -12.99 -0.42 -22.12
C MET A 467 -13.24 0.89 -22.84
N ARG A 468 -14.13 1.74 -22.34
CA ARG A 468 -14.38 3.08 -22.87
C ARG A 468 -13.11 3.95 -22.84
N LYS A 469 -12.39 4.00 -21.72
CA LYS A 469 -11.12 4.72 -21.61
C LYS A 469 -10.08 4.22 -22.61
N LYS A 470 -9.97 2.88 -22.80
CA LYS A 470 -9.08 2.29 -23.82
C LYS A 470 -9.45 2.70 -25.24
N GLU A 471 -10.74 2.71 -25.56
CA GLU A 471 -11.24 3.14 -26.88
C GLU A 471 -10.95 4.63 -27.14
N GLU A 472 -11.18 5.50 -26.16
CA GLU A 472 -10.84 6.92 -26.23
C GLU A 472 -9.35 7.13 -26.48
N ILE A 473 -8.48 6.47 -25.72
CA ILE A 473 -7.02 6.54 -25.90
C ILE A 473 -6.60 6.04 -27.28
N ALA A 474 -7.16 4.93 -27.73
CA ALA A 474 -6.84 4.38 -29.06
C ALA A 474 -7.30 5.30 -30.20
N ALA A 475 -8.48 5.90 -30.08
CA ALA A 475 -8.99 6.86 -31.06
C ALA A 475 -8.11 8.13 -31.10
N ALA A 476 -7.74 8.67 -29.95
CA ALA A 476 -6.87 9.83 -29.87
C ALA A 476 -5.48 9.54 -30.46
N LYS A 477 -4.87 8.40 -30.15
CA LYS A 477 -3.56 8.00 -30.72
C LYS A 477 -3.61 7.93 -32.26
N ARG A 478 -4.67 7.39 -32.84
CA ARG A 478 -4.86 7.39 -34.32
C ARG A 478 -5.00 8.80 -34.87
N ALA A 479 -5.79 9.65 -34.24
CA ALA A 479 -6.03 11.02 -34.68
C ALA A 479 -4.75 11.89 -34.60
N LEU A 480 -3.91 11.67 -33.58
CA LEU A 480 -2.65 12.40 -33.39
C LEU A 480 -1.57 12.08 -34.45
N GLU A 481 -1.74 11.05 -35.30
CA GLU A 481 -0.87 10.80 -36.45
C GLU A 481 -1.12 11.78 -37.62
N ALA A 482 -2.24 12.52 -37.59
CA ALA A 482 -2.56 13.53 -38.62
C ALA A 482 -1.51 14.64 -38.64
N THR A 483 -1.19 15.09 -39.86
CA THR A 483 -0.25 16.18 -40.11
C THR A 483 -1.00 17.46 -40.40
N VAL A 484 -0.70 18.54 -39.69
CA VAL A 484 -1.24 19.87 -39.92
C VAL A 484 -0.23 20.78 -40.63
N PRO A 485 -0.69 21.64 -41.57
CA PRO A 485 0.19 22.58 -42.24
C PRO A 485 0.62 23.72 -41.30
N PRO A 486 1.69 24.47 -41.62
CA PRO A 486 2.18 25.59 -40.79
C PRO A 486 1.32 26.85 -41.03
N THR A 487 0.10 26.84 -40.49
CA THR A 487 -0.84 27.97 -40.62
C THR A 487 -0.47 29.10 -39.67
N GLU A 488 -0.96 30.31 -39.95
CA GLU A 488 -0.82 31.46 -39.07
C GLU A 488 -1.49 31.19 -37.71
N THR A 489 -2.69 30.60 -37.70
CA THR A 489 -3.41 30.21 -36.50
C THR A 489 -2.58 29.26 -35.60
N LEU A 490 -1.97 28.23 -36.18
CA LEU A 490 -1.08 27.31 -35.45
C LEU A 490 0.09 28.06 -34.83
N ASN A 491 0.76 28.94 -35.61
CA ASN A 491 1.92 29.67 -35.12
C ASN A 491 1.56 30.73 -34.06
N LEU A 492 0.38 31.33 -34.15
CA LEU A 492 -0.16 32.20 -33.09
C LEU A 492 -0.44 31.43 -31.80
N LEU A 493 -1.05 30.25 -31.88
CA LEU A 493 -1.21 29.37 -30.71
C LEU A 493 0.13 29.01 -30.09
N LEU A 494 1.10 28.55 -30.89
CA LEU A 494 2.43 28.20 -30.40
C LEU A 494 3.11 29.41 -29.71
N ALA A 495 3.02 30.60 -30.29
CA ALA A 495 3.56 31.82 -29.71
C ALA A 495 2.88 32.16 -28.37
N SER A 496 1.55 32.01 -28.25
CA SER A 496 0.81 32.23 -27.00
C SER A 496 1.23 31.26 -25.88
N ARG A 497 1.75 30.09 -26.23
CA ARG A 497 2.27 29.07 -25.30
C ARG A 497 3.79 29.16 -25.09
N ASN A 498 4.46 30.23 -25.60
CA ASN A 498 5.93 30.38 -25.60
C ASN A 498 6.65 29.23 -26.29
N GLU A 499 6.08 28.68 -27.36
CA GLU A 499 6.65 27.62 -28.19
C GLU A 499 7.15 28.17 -29.54
N SER A 500 8.19 27.53 -30.09
CA SER A 500 8.76 27.94 -31.38
C SER A 500 7.78 27.67 -32.52
N PRO A 501 7.69 28.59 -33.53
CA PRO A 501 6.84 28.38 -34.69
C PRO A 501 7.28 27.19 -35.53
N VAL A 502 6.38 26.65 -36.33
CA VAL A 502 6.66 25.60 -37.31
C VAL A 502 6.63 26.21 -38.72
N ILE A 503 7.54 25.74 -39.59
CA ILE A 503 7.70 26.21 -40.97
C ILE A 503 7.33 25.12 -41.99
N THR A 504 7.13 23.90 -41.57
CA THR A 504 6.70 22.74 -42.37
C THR A 504 5.54 22.03 -41.69
N GLY A 505 4.86 21.17 -42.43
CA GLY A 505 3.81 20.30 -41.85
C GLY A 505 4.34 19.48 -40.68
N VAL A 506 3.58 19.42 -39.61
CA VAL A 506 3.95 18.74 -38.36
C VAL A 506 2.83 17.82 -37.91
N ARG A 507 3.16 16.63 -37.38
CA ARG A 507 2.16 15.73 -36.77
C ARG A 507 1.64 16.31 -35.47
N LEU A 508 0.34 16.16 -35.21
CA LEU A 508 -0.30 16.58 -33.97
C LEU A 508 0.38 15.95 -32.73
N GLY A 509 0.72 14.67 -32.80
CA GLY A 509 1.45 13.99 -31.72
C GLY A 509 2.86 14.57 -31.48
N THR A 510 3.50 15.18 -32.49
CA THR A 510 4.77 15.90 -32.31
C THR A 510 4.57 17.25 -31.62
N LEU A 511 3.47 17.93 -31.90
CA LEU A 511 3.10 19.15 -31.19
C LEU A 511 2.82 18.88 -29.72
N LEU A 512 2.08 17.81 -29.41
CA LEU A 512 1.75 17.41 -28.04
C LEU A 512 2.98 17.03 -27.20
N LYS A 513 4.11 16.69 -27.82
CA LYS A 513 5.39 16.47 -27.11
C LYS A 513 6.04 17.75 -26.61
N ARG A 514 5.58 18.92 -27.07
CA ARG A 514 6.10 20.21 -26.60
C ARG A 514 5.58 20.51 -25.20
N LYS A 515 6.44 21.07 -24.36
CA LYS A 515 6.21 21.22 -22.92
C LYS A 515 4.92 21.98 -22.56
N ASN A 516 4.59 22.99 -23.36
CA ASN A 516 3.51 23.92 -23.04
C ASN A 516 2.25 23.68 -23.89
N ILE A 517 2.20 22.60 -24.67
CA ILE A 517 1.05 22.23 -25.49
C ILE A 517 0.30 21.07 -24.83
N CYS A 518 -1.00 21.26 -24.62
CA CYS A 518 -1.90 20.24 -24.11
C CYS A 518 -2.88 19.76 -25.20
N TYR A 519 -3.59 18.68 -24.94
CA TYR A 519 -4.55 18.11 -25.88
C TYR A 519 -5.69 19.07 -26.21
N THR A 520 -6.13 19.89 -25.25
CA THR A 520 -7.16 20.91 -25.45
C THR A 520 -6.72 22.01 -26.43
N ASP A 521 -5.44 22.38 -26.45
CA ASP A 521 -4.90 23.33 -27.44
C ASP A 521 -5.00 22.75 -28.87
N LEU A 522 -4.82 21.43 -29.01
CA LEU A 522 -4.96 20.77 -30.31
C LEU A 522 -6.43 20.67 -30.77
N LEU A 523 -7.40 20.56 -29.84
CA LEU A 523 -8.82 20.60 -30.17
C LEU A 523 -9.25 21.94 -30.78
N GLU A 524 -8.64 23.04 -30.34
CA GLU A 524 -8.89 24.38 -30.93
C GLU A 524 -8.39 24.46 -32.37
N LEU A 525 -7.31 23.74 -32.72
CA LEU A 525 -6.74 23.69 -34.07
C LEU A 525 -7.44 22.70 -34.98
N CYS A 526 -7.88 21.58 -34.43
CA CYS A 526 -8.44 20.45 -35.15
C CYS A 526 -9.72 19.97 -34.45
N PRO A 527 -10.89 20.57 -34.75
CA PRO A 527 -12.16 20.18 -34.16
C PRO A 527 -12.57 18.71 -34.42
N ASP A 528 -11.95 18.05 -35.40
CA ASP A 528 -12.16 16.63 -35.70
C ASP A 528 -11.43 15.67 -34.76
N LEU A 529 -10.60 16.20 -33.84
CA LEU A 529 -10.02 15.37 -32.78
C LEU A 529 -11.12 14.84 -31.84
N PRO A 530 -11.05 13.58 -31.43
CA PRO A 530 -12.06 13.02 -30.52
C PRO A 530 -12.04 13.74 -29.16
N PRO A 531 -13.19 14.08 -28.59
CA PRO A 531 -13.26 14.53 -27.21
C PRO A 531 -12.83 13.39 -26.28
N LEU A 532 -12.09 13.71 -25.21
CA LEU A 532 -11.57 12.74 -24.27
C LEU A 532 -12.09 13.06 -22.86
N SER A 533 -12.34 11.99 -22.08
CA SER A 533 -12.43 12.12 -20.63
C SER A 533 -11.12 12.68 -20.05
N ASP A 534 -11.18 13.32 -18.89
CA ASP A 534 -9.99 13.87 -18.24
C ASP A 534 -8.92 12.81 -17.99
N GLU A 535 -9.35 11.60 -17.62
CA GLU A 535 -8.45 10.46 -17.41
C GLU A 535 -7.76 9.98 -18.70
N ALA A 536 -8.48 9.91 -19.82
CA ALA A 536 -7.92 9.52 -21.11
C ALA A 536 -6.97 10.61 -21.64
N ARG A 537 -7.34 11.88 -21.47
CA ARG A 537 -6.51 13.04 -21.84
C ARG A 537 -5.18 13.02 -21.08
N GLU A 538 -5.21 12.84 -19.75
CA GLU A 538 -4.01 12.73 -18.93
C GLU A 538 -3.07 11.63 -19.44
N GLN A 539 -3.61 10.44 -19.80
CA GLN A 539 -2.79 9.36 -20.35
C GLN A 539 -2.12 9.73 -21.67
N ILE A 540 -2.86 10.36 -22.57
CA ILE A 540 -2.33 10.78 -23.89
C ILE A 540 -1.21 11.82 -23.73
N GLU A 541 -1.39 12.80 -22.84
CA GLU A 541 -0.39 13.84 -22.56
C GLU A 541 0.87 13.26 -21.91
N ILE A 542 0.71 12.35 -20.93
CA ILE A 542 1.83 11.66 -20.30
C ILE A 542 2.58 10.79 -21.32
N ASP A 543 1.86 10.02 -22.14
CA ASP A 543 2.47 9.18 -23.20
C ASP A 543 3.24 10.04 -24.22
N ALA A 544 2.74 11.22 -24.58
CA ALA A 544 3.42 12.14 -25.47
C ALA A 544 4.72 12.68 -24.87
N HIS A 545 4.67 13.13 -23.61
CA HIS A 545 5.84 13.74 -22.95
C HIS A 545 6.90 12.74 -22.52
N TYR A 546 6.50 11.53 -22.09
CA TYR A 546 7.40 10.54 -21.50
C TYR A 546 7.61 9.28 -22.34
N GLY A 547 7.00 9.18 -23.54
CA GLY A 547 7.00 7.98 -24.38
C GLY A 547 8.38 7.36 -24.61
N GLY A 548 9.42 8.17 -24.88
CA GLY A 548 10.78 7.68 -25.05
C GLY A 548 11.41 7.05 -23.80
N TYR A 549 11.04 7.54 -22.62
CA TYR A 549 11.47 6.95 -21.35
C TYR A 549 10.68 5.68 -21.01
N ILE A 550 9.38 5.68 -21.31
CA ILE A 550 8.50 4.52 -21.14
C ILE A 550 9.03 3.36 -22.00
N GLU A 551 9.36 3.61 -23.27
CA GLU A 551 9.89 2.56 -24.16
C GLU A 551 11.21 1.97 -23.64
N LYS A 552 12.13 2.80 -23.15
CA LYS A 552 13.37 2.31 -22.52
C LYS A 552 13.09 1.43 -21.29
N GLN A 553 12.08 1.76 -20.47
CA GLN A 553 11.70 0.91 -19.33
C GLN A 553 11.10 -0.42 -19.83
N ASN A 554 10.27 -0.40 -20.86
CA ASN A 554 9.71 -1.61 -21.47
C ASN A 554 10.80 -2.52 -22.05
N GLU A 555 11.82 -1.97 -22.72
CA GLU A 555 12.97 -2.76 -23.19
C GLU A 555 13.75 -3.39 -22.03
N HIS A 556 13.90 -2.65 -20.93
CA HIS A 556 14.56 -3.17 -19.74
C HIS A 556 13.75 -4.33 -19.13
N ILE A 557 12.43 -4.17 -19.02
CA ILE A 557 11.53 -5.23 -18.53
C ILE A 557 11.68 -6.50 -19.38
N ARG A 558 11.57 -6.39 -20.73
CA ARG A 558 11.70 -7.55 -21.64
C ARG A 558 13.01 -8.33 -21.44
N ARG A 559 14.10 -7.64 -21.10
CA ARG A 559 15.39 -8.30 -20.80
C ARG A 559 15.37 -9.06 -19.49
N PHE A 560 14.67 -8.55 -18.46
CA PHE A 560 14.57 -9.19 -17.15
C PHE A 560 13.47 -10.27 -17.07
N GLU A 561 12.40 -10.16 -17.86
CA GLU A 561 11.34 -11.18 -17.95
C GLU A 561 11.89 -12.57 -18.25
N ASN A 562 12.92 -12.66 -19.10
CA ASN A 562 13.58 -13.93 -19.37
C ASN A 562 14.16 -14.60 -18.11
N GLN A 563 14.61 -13.83 -17.12
CA GLN A 563 15.10 -14.39 -15.85
C GLN A 563 13.97 -14.73 -14.88
N GLU A 564 12.90 -13.94 -14.87
CA GLU A 564 11.73 -14.20 -14.04
C GLU A 564 10.90 -15.39 -14.52
N ASN A 565 10.93 -15.68 -15.82
CA ASN A 565 10.28 -16.85 -16.42
C ASN A 565 11.05 -18.16 -16.17
N ILE A 566 12.32 -18.12 -15.71
CA ILE A 566 13.08 -19.33 -15.37
C ILE A 566 12.77 -19.71 -13.91
N LEU A 567 11.90 -20.70 -13.75
CA LEU A 567 11.48 -21.18 -12.43
C LEU A 567 12.59 -22.00 -11.75
N LEU A 568 12.63 -21.89 -10.45
CA LEU A 568 13.45 -22.71 -9.56
C LEU A 568 12.53 -23.70 -8.83
N PRO A 569 12.79 -25.03 -8.92
CA PRO A 569 12.00 -26.01 -8.19
C PRO A 569 12.00 -25.72 -6.69
N PRO A 570 10.88 -25.95 -5.97
CA PRO A 570 10.81 -25.72 -4.52
C PRO A 570 11.81 -26.55 -3.71
N ASP A 571 12.15 -27.72 -4.23
CA ASP A 571 13.08 -28.72 -3.65
C ASP A 571 14.49 -28.63 -4.25
N PHE A 572 14.84 -27.53 -4.93
CA PHE A 572 16.13 -27.36 -5.59
C PHE A 572 17.28 -27.37 -4.58
N ASP A 573 18.17 -28.38 -4.71
CA ASP A 573 19.30 -28.58 -3.79
C ASP A 573 20.47 -27.64 -4.12
N TYR A 574 20.46 -26.47 -3.47
CA TYR A 574 21.53 -25.47 -3.60
C TYR A 574 22.86 -25.92 -2.96
N GLU A 575 22.81 -26.84 -1.97
CA GLU A 575 24.00 -27.32 -1.26
C GLU A 575 24.92 -28.15 -2.16
N SER A 576 24.34 -28.90 -3.08
CA SER A 576 25.08 -29.74 -4.02
C SER A 576 25.73 -29.00 -5.19
N ILE A 577 25.47 -27.69 -5.35
CA ILE A 577 25.92 -26.93 -6.52
C ILE A 577 27.37 -26.48 -6.33
N ASN A 578 28.29 -27.07 -7.09
CA ASN A 578 29.66 -26.63 -7.15
C ASN A 578 29.75 -25.28 -7.90
N GLY A 579 30.53 -24.35 -7.35
CA GLY A 579 30.72 -23.01 -7.93
C GLY A 579 29.86 -21.91 -7.33
N LEU A 580 28.84 -22.22 -6.52
CA LEU A 580 28.17 -21.24 -5.69
C LEU A 580 29.04 -20.84 -4.50
N ARG A 581 29.15 -19.55 -4.22
CA ARG A 581 29.78 -19.06 -3.01
C ARG A 581 29.00 -19.50 -1.77
N LEU A 582 29.69 -19.72 -0.66
CA LEU A 582 29.08 -20.20 0.59
C LEU A 582 27.91 -19.31 1.05
N GLU A 583 28.09 -17.98 1.03
CA GLU A 583 27.03 -17.02 1.38
C GLU A 583 25.81 -17.14 0.45
N ALA A 584 26.03 -17.20 -0.86
CA ALA A 584 24.95 -17.34 -1.84
C ALA A 584 24.20 -18.67 -1.63
N ARG A 585 24.92 -19.77 -1.41
CA ARG A 585 24.36 -21.10 -1.13
C ARG A 585 23.45 -21.06 0.10
N GLN A 586 23.94 -20.57 1.24
CA GLN A 586 23.18 -20.44 2.47
C GLN A 586 21.92 -19.57 2.29
N LYS A 587 22.05 -18.44 1.59
CA LYS A 587 20.94 -17.52 1.33
C LYS A 587 19.88 -18.14 0.43
N LEU A 588 20.29 -18.79 -0.65
CA LEU A 588 19.37 -19.47 -1.58
C LEU A 588 18.64 -20.64 -0.91
N THR A 589 19.33 -21.45 -0.11
CA THR A 589 18.72 -22.55 0.66
C THR A 589 17.69 -22.02 1.65
N ALA A 590 18.00 -20.94 2.38
CA ALA A 590 17.09 -20.35 3.35
C ALA A 590 15.88 -19.66 2.70
N MET A 591 16.08 -18.93 1.60
CA MET A 591 15.06 -18.10 0.95
C MET A 591 14.17 -18.87 -0.02
N ARG A 592 14.67 -19.95 -0.62
CA ARG A 592 13.97 -20.76 -1.63
C ARG A 592 13.24 -19.88 -2.68
N PRO A 593 13.99 -19.11 -3.49
CA PRO A 593 13.39 -18.21 -4.50
C PRO A 593 12.61 -19.02 -5.55
N ALA A 594 11.49 -18.48 -6.02
CA ALA A 594 10.63 -19.14 -6.99
C ALA A 594 11.19 -19.10 -8.42
N ASN A 595 12.05 -18.13 -8.73
CA ASN A 595 12.64 -17.96 -10.07
C ASN A 595 14.04 -17.31 -9.99
N LEU A 596 14.77 -17.28 -11.11
CA LEU A 596 16.10 -16.67 -11.18
C LEU A 596 16.09 -15.15 -10.95
N GLY A 597 15.05 -14.46 -11.38
CA GLY A 597 14.89 -13.03 -11.12
C GLY A 597 14.83 -12.75 -9.62
N GLN A 598 14.04 -13.51 -8.87
CA GLN A 598 13.96 -13.42 -7.42
C GLN A 598 15.32 -13.77 -6.77
N ALA A 599 15.97 -14.86 -7.22
CA ALA A 599 17.30 -15.24 -6.74
C ALA A 599 18.32 -14.10 -6.90
N SER A 600 18.30 -13.37 -8.03
CA SER A 600 19.23 -12.27 -8.30
C SER A 600 19.04 -11.04 -7.38
N ARG A 601 17.88 -10.90 -6.75
CA ARG A 601 17.55 -9.81 -5.82
C ARG A 601 17.90 -10.11 -4.36
N ILE A 602 18.26 -11.35 -4.05
CA ILE A 602 18.67 -11.74 -2.69
C ILE A 602 20.03 -11.10 -2.37
N SER A 603 20.09 -10.40 -1.24
CA SER A 603 21.34 -9.79 -0.77
C SER A 603 22.38 -10.89 -0.49
N GLY A 604 23.58 -10.77 -1.08
CA GLY A 604 24.64 -11.77 -0.98
C GLY A 604 24.73 -12.71 -2.19
N VAL A 605 23.75 -12.70 -3.11
CA VAL A 605 23.79 -13.43 -4.39
C VAL A 605 24.32 -12.48 -5.48
N SER A 606 25.39 -12.87 -6.17
CA SER A 606 26.02 -12.09 -7.22
C SER A 606 25.60 -12.54 -8.63
N PRO A 607 25.83 -11.72 -9.67
CA PRO A 607 25.62 -12.14 -11.06
C PRO A 607 26.37 -13.44 -11.45
N ALA A 608 27.53 -13.68 -10.85
CA ALA A 608 28.28 -14.94 -11.06
C ALA A 608 27.55 -16.15 -10.48
N ASP A 609 26.94 -16.03 -9.29
CA ASP A 609 26.14 -17.08 -8.70
C ASP A 609 24.90 -17.39 -9.55
N ILE A 610 24.25 -16.36 -10.12
CA ILE A 610 23.12 -16.53 -11.05
C ILE A 610 23.55 -17.27 -12.32
N ALA A 611 24.73 -16.96 -12.87
CA ALA A 611 25.26 -17.68 -14.04
C ALA A 611 25.48 -19.19 -13.71
N VAL A 612 25.99 -19.51 -12.53
CA VAL A 612 26.16 -20.90 -12.08
C VAL A 612 24.80 -21.62 -11.97
N LEU A 613 23.78 -20.95 -11.40
CA LEU A 613 22.41 -21.48 -11.33
C LEU A 613 21.84 -21.76 -12.73
N MET A 614 22.00 -20.82 -13.67
CA MET A 614 21.54 -20.99 -15.06
C MET A 614 22.18 -22.20 -15.74
N ILE A 615 23.49 -22.41 -15.54
CA ILE A 615 24.20 -23.55 -16.10
C ILE A 615 23.65 -24.86 -15.51
N LYS A 616 23.44 -24.89 -14.20
CA LYS A 616 22.94 -26.08 -13.51
C LYS A 616 21.51 -26.45 -13.94
N LEU A 617 20.62 -25.46 -14.08
CA LEU A 617 19.25 -25.67 -14.58
C LEU A 617 19.25 -26.25 -15.99
N LYS A 618 20.11 -25.75 -16.88
CA LYS A 618 20.26 -26.29 -18.25
C LYS A 618 20.78 -27.73 -18.25
N GLN A 619 21.71 -28.07 -17.35
CA GLN A 619 22.24 -29.44 -17.23
C GLN A 619 21.17 -30.42 -16.73
N ASN A 620 20.28 -30.00 -15.85
CA ASN A 620 19.21 -30.85 -15.31
C ASN A 620 18.00 -30.99 -16.27
N GLY A 621 18.04 -30.42 -17.48
CA GLY A 621 16.93 -30.45 -18.44
C GLY A 621 15.69 -29.68 -18.02
N GLN A 622 15.77 -28.89 -16.95
CA GLN A 622 14.67 -28.15 -16.35
C GLN A 622 14.54 -26.73 -16.97
N ASN A 623 14.37 -26.65 -18.29
CA ASN A 623 13.93 -25.42 -18.94
C ASN A 623 12.38 -25.35 -18.88
N THR A 624 11.81 -25.25 -17.69
CA THR A 624 10.39 -24.90 -17.55
C THR A 624 10.25 -23.38 -17.55
N ALA A 625 10.22 -22.80 -18.75
CA ALA A 625 9.57 -21.51 -18.93
C ALA A 625 8.07 -21.69 -18.58
N TYR A 626 7.46 -20.71 -17.91
CA TYR A 626 6.01 -20.61 -17.94
C TYR A 626 5.61 -20.62 -19.41
N SER A 627 4.91 -21.66 -19.85
CA SER A 627 4.22 -21.61 -21.13
C SER A 627 3.25 -20.43 -21.01
N GLU A 628 3.48 -19.40 -21.81
CA GLU A 628 2.43 -18.44 -22.10
C GLU A 628 1.20 -19.26 -22.46
N ASN A 629 0.13 -19.13 -21.68
CA ASN A 629 -1.15 -19.67 -22.07
C ASN A 629 -1.43 -19.18 -23.49
N GLU A 630 -1.44 -20.10 -24.42
CA GLU A 630 -1.97 -19.98 -25.77
C GLU A 630 -3.36 -19.37 -25.71
N THR A 631 -3.48 -18.06 -25.82
CA THR A 631 -4.72 -17.35 -26.22
C THR A 631 -4.43 -15.88 -26.53
N VAL A 632 -3.36 -15.56 -27.26
CA VAL A 632 -3.27 -14.28 -28.02
C VAL A 632 -2.58 -14.55 -29.36
N ALA A 633 -3.03 -15.52 -30.12
CA ALA A 633 -2.51 -15.80 -31.45
C ALA A 633 -3.60 -16.15 -32.48
N GLU A 634 -4.82 -15.61 -32.36
CA GLU A 634 -5.85 -15.75 -33.41
C GLU A 634 -6.54 -14.46 -33.86
N ASP A 635 -6.11 -13.27 -33.43
CA ASP A 635 -6.66 -12.00 -33.97
C ASP A 635 -5.62 -11.15 -34.72
N LYS A 636 -4.76 -11.80 -35.50
CA LYS A 636 -3.96 -11.11 -36.53
C LYS A 636 -4.25 -11.66 -37.92
N LYS A 637 -5.54 -11.69 -38.29
CA LYS A 637 -6.00 -11.73 -39.70
C LYS A 637 -7.48 -11.36 -39.72
N ILE A 638 -7.78 -10.09 -39.76
CA ILE A 638 -8.80 -9.44 -40.60
C ILE A 638 -8.51 -7.93 -40.54
#